data_6473d4f0eaa779f195cc438bc33939cd
#
_entry.id   6473d4f0eaa779f195cc438bc33939cd
#
_cell.length_a   1.000
_cell.length_b   1.000
_cell.length_c   1.000
_cell.angle_alpha   90.00
_cell.angle_beta   90.00
_cell.angle_gamma   90.00
#
_symmetry.space_group_name_H-M   'P 1'
#
loop_
_entity.id
_entity.type
_entity.pdbx_description
1 polymer ?
#
loop_
_entity_poly.entity_id
_entity_poly.type
_entity_poly.pdbx_seq_one_letter_code
_entity_poly.pdbx_strand_id
1 'polypeptide(L)'
;MPQVTLTGGKPATRADLLLAHARDSFLRTLRQAAGEVIRHPGWINEFTFAAGECFDELAGLRERQGFEQAHGLTASRISLVHDSDLDYSIELMNLDQRLRDHCVRELSALHLRMRTLLVGTDRALQDESPVGSESVCRALRALKEAERLSPAEGLKLLGQLEEPLLRHLSAYYRELEHQFVDAGIETHYRAAPTSDPTLSIAEDWAHSAAARASLPLHPLDALRLAALARREAMPQAMTSLDPGLASAMLERVEAWLGERQHYGEGLPASLGTSELGALLSPSKAAAVEVVEAVCTHASASPSLPATIRTILAQLRVPLLRLALRSETLLAEKRHPALLLVDLIANLGRTLPANCPPELPICRALMQLIHPLGKAPRLSEKEFAATFDSVETLVRGRQRGALARASVFAEEASRLERREVALHQASRAIYLMVGHQANPVVQNFVEGYWVHVLAKAAYRYGTDSPQWAARIQTANRLLASANPDPATRQQLLAQLPELIRDLEQGLASIRLIPEKIRDGLAPCREVHAAIIAGRPLPVSSRRPSVPASLGPVDEKPNLRVFKHKQYFAGELPLASDWAELELGQRVSVGLPDGSVMRGFVALIGPLQHILLIADGDSDAVLAITGRALAQQLDSPQTRVFHDESLVDEAATEKLINP
;
A
#
# COMPACT_ATOMS: atom_id res chain seq x y z
N MET A 1 -18.62 8.13 -41.75
CA MET A 1 -17.68 7.60 -40.74
C MET A 1 -16.66 8.68 -40.43
N PRO A 2 -16.63 9.30 -39.26
CA PRO A 2 -15.59 10.25 -38.91
C PRO A 2 -14.34 9.48 -38.49
N GLN A 3 -13.22 9.83 -39.13
CA GLN A 3 -11.88 9.33 -38.74
C GLN A 3 -11.51 9.92 -37.38
N VAL A 4 -11.36 9.03 -36.40
CA VAL A 4 -10.80 9.38 -35.09
C VAL A 4 -9.27 9.47 -35.27
N THR A 5 -8.77 10.68 -35.36
CA THR A 5 -7.33 10.96 -35.28
C THR A 5 -6.92 10.98 -33.81
N LEU A 6 -6.32 9.88 -33.33
CA LEU A 6 -5.58 9.87 -32.09
C LEU A 6 -4.25 10.62 -32.29
N THR A 7 -3.95 11.52 -31.36
CA THR A 7 -2.71 12.31 -31.32
C THR A 7 -1.50 11.38 -31.13
N GLY A 8 -0.76 11.15 -32.22
CA GLY A 8 0.51 10.40 -32.22
C GLY A 8 0.52 9.31 -33.28
N GLY A 9 1.02 9.61 -34.43
CA GLY A 9 1.08 8.89 -35.73
C GLY A 9 1.46 7.39 -35.77
N LYS A 10 0.94 6.54 -34.88
CA LYS A 10 0.96 5.07 -35.04
C LYS A 10 -0.42 4.60 -35.52
N PRO A 11 -0.50 3.63 -36.48
CA PRO A 11 -1.79 3.07 -36.91
C PRO A 11 -2.47 2.40 -35.69
N ALA A 12 -3.77 2.66 -35.52
CA ALA A 12 -4.59 2.09 -34.46
C ALA A 12 -4.52 0.56 -34.51
N THR A 13 -4.13 -0.06 -33.40
CA THR A 13 -4.07 -1.51 -33.29
C THR A 13 -5.48 -2.10 -33.12
N ARG A 14 -5.65 -3.40 -33.35
CA ARG A 14 -6.92 -4.10 -33.09
C ARG A 14 -7.35 -3.92 -31.61
N ALA A 15 -6.39 -3.87 -30.69
CA ALA A 15 -6.63 -3.61 -29.29
C ALA A 15 -7.21 -2.21 -29.05
N ASP A 16 -6.68 -1.18 -29.71
CA ASP A 16 -7.19 0.19 -29.61
C ASP A 16 -8.62 0.31 -30.09
N LEU A 17 -8.97 -0.39 -31.16
CA LEU A 17 -10.35 -0.38 -31.71
C LEU A 17 -11.34 -1.07 -30.75
N LEU A 18 -10.96 -2.19 -30.14
CA LEU A 18 -11.81 -2.91 -29.20
C LEU A 18 -11.98 -2.13 -27.88
N LEU A 19 -10.94 -1.50 -27.38
CA LEU A 19 -11.03 -0.62 -26.21
C LEU A 19 -11.90 0.60 -26.47
N ALA A 20 -11.75 1.25 -27.65
CA ALA A 20 -12.59 2.37 -28.03
C ALA A 20 -14.07 1.95 -28.14
N HIS A 21 -14.34 0.75 -28.71
CA HIS A 21 -15.68 0.22 -28.77
C HIS A 21 -16.26 -0.09 -27.38
N ALA A 22 -15.49 -0.71 -26.49
CA ALA A 22 -15.88 -0.96 -25.11
C ALA A 22 -16.21 0.34 -24.37
N ARG A 23 -15.36 1.37 -24.54
CA ARG A 23 -15.60 2.70 -23.99
C ARG A 23 -16.91 3.34 -24.48
N ASP A 24 -17.10 3.39 -25.80
CA ASP A 24 -18.27 4.02 -26.37
C ASP A 24 -19.56 3.30 -26.01
N SER A 25 -19.54 1.98 -25.94
CA SER A 25 -20.69 1.17 -25.50
C SER A 25 -20.97 1.33 -24.02
N PHE A 26 -19.92 1.41 -23.18
CA PHE A 26 -20.04 1.70 -21.74
C PHE A 26 -20.71 3.04 -21.49
N LEU A 27 -20.22 4.10 -22.12
CA LEU A 27 -20.78 5.45 -21.96
C LEU A 27 -22.21 5.55 -22.47
N ARG A 28 -22.57 4.85 -23.57
CA ARG A 28 -23.96 4.75 -24.05
C ARG A 28 -24.85 4.07 -23.02
N THR A 29 -24.40 2.99 -22.42
CA THR A 29 -25.14 2.26 -21.40
C THR A 29 -25.37 3.12 -20.15
N LEU A 30 -24.35 3.84 -19.68
CA LEU A 30 -24.49 4.77 -18.57
C LEU A 30 -25.44 5.93 -18.89
N ARG A 31 -25.38 6.48 -20.11
CA ARG A 31 -26.31 7.51 -20.56
C ARG A 31 -27.75 7.01 -20.59
N GLN A 32 -27.98 5.78 -21.01
CA GLN A 32 -29.29 5.17 -21.02
C GLN A 32 -29.82 4.97 -19.61
N ALA A 33 -29.03 4.38 -18.71
CA ALA A 33 -29.41 4.19 -17.31
C ALA A 33 -29.70 5.52 -16.59
N ALA A 34 -28.81 6.52 -16.79
CA ALA A 34 -29.00 7.85 -16.23
C ALA A 34 -30.24 8.57 -16.79
N GLY A 35 -30.53 8.40 -18.07
CA GLY A 35 -31.67 9.02 -18.75
C GLY A 35 -33.05 8.57 -18.26
N GLU A 36 -33.13 7.41 -17.59
CA GLU A 36 -34.38 6.96 -16.95
C GLU A 36 -34.72 7.78 -15.67
N VAL A 37 -33.72 8.34 -15.02
CA VAL A 37 -33.85 9.01 -13.72
C VAL A 37 -33.57 10.50 -13.81
N ILE A 38 -32.52 10.88 -14.51
CA ILE A 38 -32.04 12.25 -14.59
C ILE A 38 -32.74 12.96 -15.74
N ARG A 39 -33.53 13.98 -15.40
CA ARG A 39 -34.26 14.79 -16.41
C ARG A 39 -33.42 15.94 -16.99
N HIS A 40 -32.33 16.32 -16.35
CA HIS A 40 -31.48 17.43 -16.76
C HIS A 40 -30.37 16.94 -17.71
N PRO A 41 -30.37 17.32 -19.01
CA PRO A 41 -29.38 16.80 -19.96
C PRO A 41 -27.92 17.14 -19.59
N GLY A 42 -27.67 18.27 -18.92
CA GLY A 42 -26.35 18.69 -18.46
C GLY A 42 -25.75 17.68 -17.45
N TRP A 43 -26.56 17.19 -16.51
CA TRP A 43 -26.14 16.21 -15.53
C TRP A 43 -25.78 14.86 -16.15
N ILE A 44 -26.53 14.42 -17.14
CA ILE A 44 -26.23 13.20 -17.90
C ILE A 44 -24.89 13.35 -18.65
N ASN A 45 -24.66 14.51 -19.26
CA ASN A 45 -23.39 14.77 -19.96
C ASN A 45 -22.21 14.82 -19.00
N GLU A 46 -22.33 15.48 -17.86
CA GLU A 46 -21.28 15.54 -16.84
C GLU A 46 -20.96 14.15 -16.28
N PHE A 47 -21.99 13.39 -15.92
CA PHE A 47 -21.83 12.01 -15.46
C PHE A 47 -21.12 11.12 -16.47
N THR A 48 -21.56 11.15 -17.74
CA THR A 48 -20.94 10.32 -18.78
C THR A 48 -19.55 10.81 -19.17
N PHE A 49 -19.29 12.12 -19.10
CA PHE A 49 -17.97 12.68 -19.33
C PHE A 49 -16.97 12.21 -18.25
N ALA A 50 -17.32 12.35 -16.98
CA ALA A 50 -16.49 11.91 -15.87
C ALA A 50 -16.24 10.39 -15.87
N ALA A 51 -17.25 9.58 -16.28
CA ALA A 51 -17.08 8.13 -16.45
C ALA A 51 -16.09 7.81 -17.59
N GLY A 52 -16.11 8.59 -18.68
CA GLY A 52 -15.18 8.45 -19.79
C GLY A 52 -13.74 8.79 -19.41
N GLU A 53 -13.53 9.85 -18.64
CA GLU A 53 -12.22 10.25 -18.12
C GLU A 53 -11.65 9.14 -17.21
N CYS A 54 -12.47 8.58 -16.33
CA CYS A 54 -12.09 7.48 -15.47
C CYS A 54 -11.77 6.20 -16.25
N PHE A 55 -12.56 5.87 -17.26
CA PHE A 55 -12.27 4.77 -18.17
C PHE A 55 -10.91 4.94 -18.85
N ASP A 56 -10.64 6.10 -19.41
CA ASP A 56 -9.41 6.41 -20.14
C ASP A 56 -8.17 6.31 -19.21
N GLU A 57 -8.32 6.74 -17.96
CA GLU A 57 -7.28 6.64 -16.93
C GLU A 57 -7.00 5.16 -16.57
N LEU A 58 -8.05 4.38 -16.27
CA LEU A 58 -7.92 2.97 -15.87
C LEU A 58 -7.46 2.05 -17.01
N ALA A 59 -7.80 2.40 -18.26
CA ALA A 59 -7.35 1.69 -19.46
C ALA A 59 -5.94 2.10 -19.92
N GLY A 60 -5.25 3.00 -19.20
CA GLY A 60 -3.92 3.50 -19.57
C GLY A 60 -3.90 4.28 -20.90
N LEU A 61 -5.04 4.84 -21.31
CA LEU A 61 -5.16 5.67 -22.51
C LEU A 61 -4.73 7.11 -22.26
N ARG A 62 -4.67 7.53 -20.99
CA ARG A 62 -4.25 8.84 -20.54
C ARG A 62 -3.31 8.69 -19.36
N GLU A 63 -2.26 9.52 -19.28
CA GLU A 63 -1.46 9.60 -18.07
C GLU A 63 -2.35 10.07 -16.91
N ARG A 64 -2.18 9.46 -15.75
CA ARG A 64 -2.89 9.82 -14.52
C ARG A 64 -2.56 11.28 -14.18
N GLN A 65 -3.34 12.20 -14.71
CA GLN A 65 -3.44 13.52 -14.13
C GLN A 65 -4.22 13.30 -12.85
N GLY A 66 -3.51 13.31 -11.73
CA GLY A 66 -4.16 13.15 -10.45
C GLY A 66 -5.34 14.10 -10.40
N PHE A 67 -6.54 13.56 -10.17
CA PHE A 67 -7.81 14.30 -10.02
C PHE A 67 -7.66 15.47 -9.02
N GLU A 68 -6.69 15.40 -8.15
CA GLU A 68 -6.27 16.43 -7.20
C GLU A 68 -5.62 17.67 -7.84
N GLN A 69 -4.97 17.55 -9.01
CA GLN A 69 -4.35 18.69 -9.70
C GLN A 69 -5.31 19.45 -10.59
N ALA A 70 -6.36 18.82 -11.12
CA ALA A 70 -7.33 19.46 -11.99
C ALA A 70 -8.32 20.36 -11.24
N HIS A 71 -8.52 20.17 -9.93
CA HIS A 71 -9.51 20.88 -9.13
C HIS A 71 -8.95 21.80 -8.05
N GLY A 72 -7.67 22.21 -8.15
CA GLY A 72 -7.09 23.29 -7.36
C GLY A 72 -7.44 23.20 -5.88
N LEU A 73 -6.97 22.15 -5.17
CA LEU A 73 -7.09 22.05 -3.72
C LEU A 73 -6.25 23.15 -3.06
N THR A 74 -6.82 24.34 -2.93
CA THR A 74 -6.28 25.36 -2.04
C THR A 74 -6.60 24.97 -0.59
N ALA A 75 -5.63 25.15 0.28
CA ALA A 75 -5.68 24.84 1.73
C ALA A 75 -6.87 25.49 2.50
N SER A 76 -7.66 26.33 1.85
CA SER A 76 -8.89 26.94 2.41
C SER A 76 -10.15 26.07 2.31
N ARG A 77 -10.07 24.86 1.74
CA ARG A 77 -11.20 23.92 1.60
C ARG A 77 -11.15 22.70 2.52
N ILE A 78 -10.31 22.71 3.55
CA ILE A 78 -10.46 21.79 4.69
C ILE A 78 -11.59 22.37 5.57
N SER A 79 -12.82 22.25 5.10
CA SER A 79 -13.97 22.36 5.98
C SER A 79 -14.17 20.99 6.63
N LEU A 80 -14.51 20.99 7.93
CA LEU A 80 -15.02 19.81 8.61
C LEU A 80 -16.04 19.11 7.70
N VAL A 81 -15.80 17.84 7.40
CA VAL A 81 -16.76 17.02 6.67
C VAL A 81 -18.04 17.02 7.50
N HIS A 82 -19.10 17.61 6.96
CA HIS A 82 -20.41 17.56 7.62
C HIS A 82 -20.85 16.09 7.68
N ASP A 83 -21.50 15.69 8.77
CA ASP A 83 -22.03 14.31 8.93
C ASP A 83 -22.83 13.85 7.71
N SER A 84 -23.53 14.77 7.04
CA SER A 84 -24.29 14.52 5.82
C SER A 84 -23.44 14.19 4.57
N ASP A 85 -22.19 14.66 4.48
CA ASP A 85 -21.26 14.29 3.40
C ASP A 85 -20.63 12.93 3.66
N LEU A 86 -20.52 12.54 4.92
CA LEU A 86 -20.12 11.20 5.32
C LEU A 86 -21.18 10.17 4.89
N ASP A 87 -22.49 10.46 5.15
CA ASP A 87 -23.59 9.59 4.76
C ASP A 87 -23.63 9.34 3.24
N TYR A 88 -23.39 10.38 2.42
CA TYR A 88 -23.28 10.24 0.98
C TYR A 88 -22.10 9.34 0.57
N SER A 89 -20.94 9.50 1.22
CA SER A 89 -19.76 8.71 0.92
C SER A 89 -19.96 7.24 1.28
N ILE A 90 -20.61 6.96 2.42
CA ILE A 90 -20.96 5.59 2.85
C ILE A 90 -21.93 4.97 1.85
N GLU A 91 -22.98 5.68 1.44
CA GLU A 91 -23.95 5.13 0.50
C GLU A 91 -23.37 4.92 -0.90
N LEU A 92 -22.42 5.77 -1.31
CA LEU A 92 -21.68 5.58 -2.56
C LEU A 92 -20.79 4.31 -2.50
N MET A 93 -20.15 4.04 -1.36
CA MET A 93 -19.39 2.79 -1.15
C MET A 93 -20.32 1.57 -1.13
N ASN A 94 -21.50 1.68 -0.53
CA ASN A 94 -22.50 0.62 -0.53
C ASN A 94 -23.00 0.34 -1.95
N LEU A 95 -23.21 1.37 -2.75
CA LEU A 95 -23.57 1.22 -4.17
C LEU A 95 -22.48 0.52 -4.97
N ASP A 96 -21.21 0.91 -4.77
CA ASP A 96 -20.05 0.25 -5.39
C ASP A 96 -20.03 -1.24 -5.07
N GLN A 97 -20.19 -1.59 -3.79
CA GLN A 97 -20.22 -2.98 -3.36
C GLN A 97 -21.39 -3.75 -3.99
N ARG A 98 -22.60 -3.17 -4.01
CA ARG A 98 -23.78 -3.83 -4.63
C ARG A 98 -23.61 -4.02 -6.14
N LEU A 99 -23.03 -3.06 -6.85
CA LEU A 99 -22.71 -3.18 -8.27
C LEU A 99 -21.67 -4.28 -8.53
N ARG A 100 -20.64 -4.35 -7.71
CA ARG A 100 -19.61 -5.43 -7.77
C ARG A 100 -20.23 -6.80 -7.52
N ASP A 101 -20.98 -6.94 -6.44
CA ASP A 101 -21.56 -8.22 -6.03
C ASP A 101 -22.56 -8.75 -7.06
N HIS A 102 -23.33 -7.86 -7.68
CA HIS A 102 -24.32 -8.24 -8.70
C HIS A 102 -23.67 -8.73 -10.00
N CYS A 103 -22.52 -8.18 -10.39
CA CYS A 103 -21.84 -8.42 -11.66
C CYS A 103 -20.48 -9.10 -11.52
N VAL A 104 -20.20 -9.78 -10.40
CA VAL A 104 -18.87 -10.36 -10.07
C VAL A 104 -18.32 -11.25 -11.18
N ARG A 105 -19.14 -12.12 -11.76
CA ARG A 105 -18.71 -13.09 -12.77
C ARG A 105 -18.30 -12.41 -14.06
N GLU A 106 -19.16 -11.53 -14.55
CA GLU A 106 -18.98 -10.81 -15.81
C GLU A 106 -17.80 -9.86 -15.73
N LEU A 107 -17.69 -9.10 -14.63
CA LEU A 107 -16.58 -8.17 -14.41
C LEU A 107 -15.23 -8.87 -14.33
N SER A 108 -15.14 -10.01 -13.64
CA SER A 108 -13.90 -10.77 -13.51
C SER A 108 -13.44 -11.32 -14.86
N ALA A 109 -14.37 -11.87 -15.65
CA ALA A 109 -14.07 -12.40 -16.98
C ALA A 109 -13.62 -11.27 -17.94
N LEU A 110 -14.31 -10.13 -17.90
CA LEU A 110 -13.97 -8.96 -18.72
C LEU A 110 -12.61 -8.35 -18.35
N HIS A 111 -12.30 -8.25 -17.05
CA HIS A 111 -11.02 -7.75 -16.59
C HIS A 111 -9.85 -8.62 -17.10
N LEU A 112 -9.97 -9.94 -17.02
CA LEU A 112 -8.97 -10.88 -17.55
C LEU A 112 -8.80 -10.75 -19.07
N ARG A 113 -9.90 -10.61 -19.83
CA ARG A 113 -9.87 -10.43 -21.28
C ARG A 113 -9.25 -9.09 -21.66
N MET A 114 -9.56 -8.01 -20.95
CA MET A 114 -8.93 -6.70 -21.15
C MET A 114 -7.42 -6.74 -20.85
N ARG A 115 -7.00 -7.43 -19.80
CA ARG A 115 -5.55 -7.66 -19.53
C ARG A 115 -4.90 -8.43 -20.69
N THR A 116 -5.53 -9.48 -21.19
CA THR A 116 -5.02 -10.26 -22.32
C THR A 116 -4.92 -9.41 -23.58
N LEU A 117 -5.88 -8.52 -23.82
CA LEU A 117 -5.89 -7.60 -24.95
C LEU A 117 -4.71 -6.63 -24.94
N LEU A 118 -4.24 -6.23 -23.76
CA LEU A 118 -3.13 -5.29 -23.56
C LEU A 118 -1.76 -5.95 -23.46
N VAL A 119 -1.68 -7.29 -23.41
CA VAL A 119 -0.40 -8.03 -23.42
C VAL A 119 0.36 -7.72 -24.72
N GLY A 120 1.55 -7.18 -24.58
CA GLY A 120 2.42 -6.79 -25.71
C GLY A 120 2.20 -5.35 -26.20
N THR A 121 1.38 -4.57 -25.52
CA THR A 121 1.31 -3.11 -25.71
C THR A 121 2.13 -2.42 -24.60
N ASP A 122 2.55 -1.17 -24.84
CA ASP A 122 3.23 -0.34 -23.82
C ASP A 122 2.28 0.15 -22.70
N ARG A 123 1.10 -0.43 -22.59
CA ARG A 123 0.03 -0.01 -21.67
C ARG A 123 -0.18 -1.08 -20.60
N ALA A 124 -0.27 -0.66 -19.35
CA ALA A 124 -0.65 -1.50 -18.23
C ALA A 124 -2.08 -1.16 -17.79
N LEU A 125 -2.94 -2.18 -17.74
CA LEU A 125 -4.24 -2.04 -17.09
C LEU A 125 -4.00 -1.94 -15.58
N GLN A 126 -4.70 -1.04 -14.92
CA GLN A 126 -4.68 -0.97 -13.45
C GLN A 126 -5.41 -2.19 -12.86
N ASP A 127 -5.30 -2.39 -11.55
CA ASP A 127 -5.93 -3.52 -10.85
C ASP A 127 -7.46 -3.49 -10.93
N GLU A 128 -8.04 -2.33 -11.23
CA GLU A 128 -9.48 -2.13 -11.40
C GLU A 128 -9.88 -2.16 -12.88
N SER A 129 -11.08 -2.69 -13.16
CA SER A 129 -11.61 -2.76 -14.51
C SER A 129 -12.09 -1.38 -14.99
N PRO A 130 -11.68 -0.90 -16.19
CA PRO A 130 -12.14 0.37 -16.74
C PRO A 130 -13.65 0.50 -16.87
N VAL A 131 -14.34 -0.61 -17.06
CA VAL A 131 -15.81 -0.68 -17.12
C VAL A 131 -16.44 -1.03 -15.76
N GLY A 132 -15.67 -1.04 -14.68
CA GLY A 132 -16.10 -1.44 -13.35
C GLY A 132 -16.97 -0.41 -12.64
N SER A 133 -17.44 -0.82 -11.46
CA SER A 133 -18.25 0.02 -10.56
C SER A 133 -17.51 1.27 -10.08
N GLU A 134 -16.19 1.21 -9.96
CA GLU A 134 -15.35 2.35 -9.57
C GLU A 134 -15.50 3.53 -10.55
N SER A 135 -15.49 3.25 -11.87
CA SER A 135 -15.71 4.29 -12.89
C SER A 135 -17.08 4.96 -12.76
N VAL A 136 -18.10 4.20 -12.39
CA VAL A 136 -19.44 4.71 -12.13
C VAL A 136 -19.49 5.57 -10.88
N CYS A 137 -18.89 5.09 -9.78
CA CYS A 137 -18.91 5.79 -8.49
C CYS A 137 -18.08 7.07 -8.50
N ARG A 138 -16.92 7.08 -9.18
CA ARG A 138 -16.14 8.31 -9.39
C ARG A 138 -16.93 9.33 -10.23
N ALA A 139 -17.63 8.88 -11.26
CA ALA A 139 -18.46 9.76 -12.08
C ALA A 139 -19.64 10.36 -11.31
N LEU A 140 -20.27 9.60 -10.40
CA LEU A 140 -21.33 10.10 -9.52
C LEU A 140 -20.82 11.12 -8.51
N ARG A 141 -19.61 10.91 -7.99
CA ARG A 141 -18.94 11.90 -7.11
C ARG A 141 -18.64 13.19 -7.88
N ALA A 142 -18.07 13.09 -9.08
CA ALA A 142 -17.78 14.24 -9.93
C ALA A 142 -19.06 15.03 -10.28
N LEU A 143 -20.14 14.34 -10.61
CA LEU A 143 -21.44 14.97 -10.85
C LEU A 143 -21.94 15.76 -9.62
N LYS A 144 -21.87 15.16 -8.42
CA LYS A 144 -22.27 15.85 -7.17
C LYS A 144 -21.48 17.14 -6.97
N GLU A 145 -20.16 17.09 -7.21
CA GLU A 145 -19.27 18.24 -7.04
C GLU A 145 -19.50 19.32 -8.09
N ALA A 146 -19.58 18.94 -9.37
CA ALA A 146 -19.78 19.87 -10.49
C ALA A 146 -21.10 20.63 -10.38
N GLU A 147 -22.17 19.93 -10.05
CA GLU A 147 -23.51 20.51 -9.94
C GLU A 147 -23.85 21.00 -8.52
N ARG A 148 -22.90 20.90 -7.59
CA ARG A 148 -23.02 21.34 -6.19
C ARG A 148 -24.27 20.81 -5.51
N LEU A 149 -24.59 19.52 -5.73
CA LEU A 149 -25.76 18.90 -5.13
C LEU A 149 -25.62 18.84 -3.60
N SER A 150 -26.72 19.14 -2.92
CA SER A 150 -26.79 18.91 -1.48
C SER A 150 -26.64 17.41 -1.16
N PRO A 151 -26.15 17.02 0.00
CA PRO A 151 -26.03 15.62 0.40
C PRO A 151 -27.34 14.84 0.28
N ALA A 152 -28.47 15.45 0.65
CA ALA A 152 -29.79 14.82 0.55
C ALA A 152 -30.23 14.59 -0.90
N GLU A 153 -29.94 15.53 -1.80
CA GLU A 153 -30.20 15.36 -3.24
C GLU A 153 -29.28 14.27 -3.81
N GLY A 154 -28.00 14.25 -3.42
CA GLY A 154 -27.06 13.21 -3.80
C GLY A 154 -27.51 11.82 -3.38
N LEU A 155 -27.91 11.63 -2.11
CA LEU A 155 -28.43 10.36 -1.60
C LEU A 155 -29.69 9.90 -2.34
N LYS A 156 -30.62 10.81 -2.61
CA LYS A 156 -31.81 10.51 -3.39
C LYS A 156 -31.47 10.08 -4.81
N LEU A 157 -30.50 10.74 -5.44
CA LEU A 157 -30.02 10.40 -6.78
C LEU A 157 -29.39 9.01 -6.81
N LEU A 158 -28.53 8.66 -5.83
CA LEU A 158 -27.92 7.33 -5.70
C LEU A 158 -29.00 6.25 -5.62
N GLY A 159 -29.98 6.40 -4.71
CA GLY A 159 -31.06 5.42 -4.56
C GLY A 159 -31.94 5.27 -5.81
N GLN A 160 -32.10 6.31 -6.61
CA GLN A 160 -32.87 6.24 -7.85
C GLN A 160 -32.09 5.62 -9.02
N LEU A 161 -30.76 5.80 -9.05
CA LEU A 161 -29.90 5.28 -10.12
C LEU A 161 -29.52 3.81 -9.93
N GLU A 162 -29.60 3.28 -8.73
CA GLU A 162 -29.15 1.93 -8.40
C GLU A 162 -29.79 0.85 -9.29
N GLU A 163 -31.12 0.78 -9.33
CA GLU A 163 -31.84 -0.24 -10.11
C GLU A 163 -31.59 -0.12 -11.62
N PRO A 164 -31.69 1.06 -12.25
CA PRO A 164 -31.30 1.25 -13.66
C PRO A 164 -29.84 0.84 -13.94
N LEU A 165 -28.89 1.23 -13.10
CA LEU A 165 -27.48 0.86 -13.27
C LEU A 165 -27.28 -0.65 -13.19
N LEU A 166 -27.82 -1.34 -12.19
CA LEU A 166 -27.75 -2.80 -12.07
C LEU A 166 -28.27 -3.52 -13.31
N ARG A 167 -29.42 -3.11 -13.80
CA ARG A 167 -30.08 -3.71 -14.98
C ARG A 167 -29.29 -3.50 -16.27
N HIS A 168 -28.90 -2.27 -16.54
CA HIS A 168 -28.21 -1.92 -17.79
C HIS A 168 -26.76 -2.40 -17.83
N LEU A 169 -26.02 -2.30 -16.70
CA LEU A 169 -24.64 -2.77 -16.64
C LEU A 169 -24.55 -4.30 -16.74
N SER A 170 -25.43 -5.03 -16.10
CA SER A 170 -25.47 -6.50 -16.20
C SER A 170 -25.72 -6.98 -17.65
N ALA A 171 -26.58 -6.31 -18.39
CA ALA A 171 -26.81 -6.60 -19.81
C ALA A 171 -25.60 -6.23 -20.69
N TYR A 172 -25.01 -5.07 -20.41
CA TYR A 172 -23.81 -4.56 -21.10
C TYR A 172 -22.60 -5.49 -20.92
N TYR A 173 -22.32 -5.97 -19.71
CA TYR A 173 -21.17 -6.83 -19.46
C TYR A 173 -21.28 -8.16 -20.18
N ARG A 174 -22.46 -8.74 -20.27
CA ARG A 174 -22.69 -9.98 -21.04
C ARG A 174 -22.47 -9.75 -22.53
N GLU A 175 -22.98 -8.65 -23.07
CA GLU A 175 -22.78 -8.29 -24.47
C GLU A 175 -21.32 -8.04 -24.80
N LEU A 176 -20.60 -7.30 -23.95
CA LEU A 176 -19.18 -7.02 -24.12
C LEU A 176 -18.33 -8.28 -24.02
N GLU A 177 -18.70 -9.22 -23.15
CA GLU A 177 -18.03 -10.52 -23.02
C GLU A 177 -18.18 -11.32 -24.30
N HIS A 178 -19.38 -11.40 -24.88
CA HIS A 178 -19.63 -12.05 -26.17
C HIS A 178 -18.79 -11.42 -27.27
N GLN A 179 -18.72 -10.11 -27.34
CA GLN A 179 -17.91 -9.40 -28.35
C GLN A 179 -16.40 -9.71 -28.23
N PHE A 180 -15.88 -9.85 -27.00
CA PHE A 180 -14.48 -10.23 -26.80
C PHE A 180 -14.23 -11.70 -27.15
N VAL A 181 -15.20 -12.60 -26.89
CA VAL A 181 -15.14 -14.00 -27.33
C VAL A 181 -15.13 -14.09 -28.85
N ASP A 182 -16.05 -13.40 -29.53
CA ASP A 182 -16.14 -13.36 -30.99
C ASP A 182 -14.89 -12.72 -31.64
N ALA A 183 -14.26 -11.80 -30.93
CA ALA A 183 -12.98 -11.24 -31.31
C ALA A 183 -11.79 -12.21 -31.05
N GLY A 184 -12.02 -13.41 -30.53
CA GLY A 184 -10.98 -14.41 -30.27
C GLY A 184 -10.02 -14.02 -29.14
N ILE A 185 -10.47 -13.20 -28.19
CA ILE A 185 -9.68 -12.84 -27.02
C ILE A 185 -9.96 -13.89 -25.94
N GLU A 186 -9.08 -14.89 -25.86
CA GLU A 186 -9.15 -15.91 -24.84
C GLU A 186 -8.52 -15.41 -23.53
N THR A 187 -9.00 -15.92 -22.40
CA THR A 187 -8.39 -15.68 -21.08
C THR A 187 -7.18 -16.59 -20.93
N HIS A 188 -6.02 -16.18 -21.43
CA HIS A 188 -4.79 -16.95 -21.25
C HIS A 188 -4.04 -16.53 -19.99
N TYR A 189 -4.12 -17.35 -18.97
CA TYR A 189 -3.10 -17.39 -17.92
C TYR A 189 -1.98 -18.31 -18.39
N ARG A 190 -0.90 -17.76 -18.93
CA ARG A 190 0.25 -18.55 -19.36
C ARG A 190 1.17 -18.79 -18.17
N ALA A 191 1.02 -19.92 -17.51
CA ALA A 191 2.08 -20.49 -16.69
C ALA A 191 3.26 -20.87 -17.62
N ALA A 192 4.50 -20.65 -17.16
CA ALA A 192 5.71 -20.96 -17.92
C ALA A 192 5.77 -22.44 -18.35
N PRO A 193 6.35 -22.76 -19.53
CA PRO A 193 6.28 -24.09 -20.10
C PRO A 193 7.23 -25.06 -19.39
N THR A 194 6.69 -26.15 -18.85
CA THR A 194 7.44 -27.38 -18.68
C THR A 194 7.01 -28.39 -19.76
N SER A 195 7.95 -28.75 -20.58
CA SER A 195 7.84 -29.70 -21.68
C SER A 195 7.67 -31.14 -21.17
N ASP A 196 6.61 -31.84 -21.62
CA ASP A 196 6.73 -33.16 -22.23
C ASP A 196 5.37 -33.62 -22.81
N PRO A 197 5.35 -34.11 -24.05
CA PRO A 197 4.12 -34.51 -24.72
C PRO A 197 4.01 -36.03 -24.79
N THR A 198 3.24 -36.64 -23.92
CA THR A 198 2.55 -37.93 -24.16
C THR A 198 1.63 -38.27 -23.01
N LEU A 199 0.34 -38.14 -23.20
CA LEU A 199 -0.70 -39.03 -22.64
C LEU A 199 -2.08 -38.65 -23.16
N SER A 200 -2.83 -39.67 -23.55
CA SER A 200 -4.01 -39.66 -24.40
C SER A 200 -5.37 -39.56 -23.67
N ILE A 201 -6.34 -39.01 -24.36
CA ILE A 201 -7.79 -39.28 -24.45
C ILE A 201 -8.64 -39.55 -23.15
N ALA A 202 -8.08 -39.95 -22.03
CA ALA A 202 -8.77 -39.94 -20.72
C ALA A 202 -8.82 -38.55 -20.06
N GLU A 203 -8.09 -37.59 -20.65
CA GLU A 203 -7.90 -36.25 -20.12
C GLU A 203 -9.04 -35.26 -20.47
N ASP A 204 -9.84 -35.53 -21.50
CA ASP A 204 -10.90 -34.60 -21.91
C ASP A 204 -12.07 -34.52 -20.93
N TRP A 205 -12.31 -35.56 -20.15
CA TRP A 205 -13.32 -35.52 -19.07
C TRP A 205 -12.78 -34.85 -17.80
N ALA A 206 -11.50 -35.00 -17.52
CA ALA A 206 -10.81 -34.31 -16.42
C ALA A 206 -10.65 -32.81 -16.72
N HIS A 207 -10.40 -32.42 -17.97
CA HIS A 207 -10.27 -31.02 -18.40
C HIS A 207 -11.60 -30.26 -18.34
N SER A 208 -12.73 -30.90 -18.58
CA SER A 208 -14.05 -30.29 -18.46
C SER A 208 -14.47 -30.07 -17.00
N ALA A 209 -13.99 -30.88 -16.06
CA ALA A 209 -14.16 -30.67 -14.62
C ALA A 209 -13.13 -29.65 -14.08
N ALA A 210 -11.88 -29.67 -14.60
CA ALA A 210 -10.83 -28.73 -14.25
C ALA A 210 -11.10 -27.31 -14.80
N ALA A 211 -11.79 -27.15 -15.92
CA ALA A 211 -12.18 -25.85 -16.47
C ALA A 211 -13.26 -25.13 -15.63
N ARG A 212 -14.00 -25.86 -14.79
CA ARG A 212 -14.87 -25.26 -13.76
C ARG A 212 -14.13 -24.89 -12.47
N ALA A 213 -12.88 -25.32 -12.31
CA ALA A 213 -12.05 -25.13 -11.12
C ALA A 213 -10.96 -24.06 -11.30
N SER A 214 -10.98 -23.24 -12.35
CA SER A 214 -9.88 -22.30 -12.66
C SER A 214 -10.08 -20.86 -12.17
N LEU A 215 -10.79 -20.66 -11.07
CA LEU A 215 -10.39 -19.63 -10.09
C LEU A 215 -9.30 -20.27 -9.23
N PRO A 216 -8.17 -19.57 -8.93
CA PRO A 216 -7.24 -20.11 -7.96
C PRO A 216 -8.03 -20.38 -6.68
N LEU A 217 -8.26 -21.65 -6.37
CA LEU A 217 -8.88 -22.06 -5.12
C LEU A 217 -8.06 -21.43 -4.00
N HIS A 218 -8.74 -20.77 -3.08
CA HIS A 218 -8.10 -20.26 -1.88
C HIS A 218 -7.26 -21.38 -1.26
N PRO A 219 -6.00 -21.15 -0.83
CA PRO A 219 -5.09 -22.21 -0.39
C PRO A 219 -5.71 -23.15 0.63
N LEU A 220 -6.51 -22.63 1.55
CA LEU A 220 -7.24 -23.40 2.54
C LEU A 220 -8.29 -24.33 1.91
N ASP A 221 -9.05 -23.86 0.91
CA ASP A 221 -10.03 -24.66 0.19
C ASP A 221 -9.34 -25.77 -0.63
N ALA A 222 -8.19 -25.46 -1.24
CA ALA A 222 -7.40 -26.43 -1.99
C ALA A 222 -6.85 -27.53 -1.06
N LEU A 223 -6.32 -27.16 0.10
CA LEU A 223 -5.83 -28.11 1.10
C LEU A 223 -6.97 -28.99 1.63
N ARG A 224 -8.13 -28.42 1.91
CA ARG A 224 -9.32 -29.16 2.32
C ARG A 224 -9.73 -30.21 1.29
N LEU A 225 -9.80 -29.82 0.01
CA LEU A 225 -10.15 -30.74 -1.08
C LEU A 225 -9.10 -31.84 -1.26
N ALA A 226 -7.82 -31.49 -1.17
CA ALA A 226 -6.73 -32.46 -1.23
C ALA A 226 -6.77 -33.46 -0.06
N ALA A 227 -7.09 -32.99 1.15
CA ALA A 227 -7.23 -33.85 2.32
C ALA A 227 -8.45 -34.78 2.21
N LEU A 228 -9.57 -34.29 1.70
CA LEU A 228 -10.76 -35.11 1.42
C LEU A 228 -10.47 -36.18 0.36
N ALA A 229 -9.86 -35.82 -0.76
CA ALA A 229 -9.51 -36.74 -1.84
C ALA A 229 -8.55 -37.85 -1.36
N ARG A 230 -7.55 -37.51 -0.54
CA ARG A 230 -6.65 -38.50 0.07
C ARG A 230 -7.38 -39.51 0.95
N ARG A 231 -8.40 -39.06 1.67
CA ARG A 231 -9.21 -39.93 2.53
C ARG A 231 -10.17 -40.81 1.76
N GLU A 232 -10.78 -40.32 0.67
CA GLU A 232 -11.63 -41.12 -0.21
C GLU A 232 -10.85 -42.22 -0.94
N ALA A 233 -9.56 -41.99 -1.22
CA ALA A 233 -8.66 -42.97 -1.83
C ALA A 233 -8.19 -44.07 -0.85
N MET A 234 -8.36 -43.90 0.46
CA MET A 234 -8.04 -44.95 1.44
C MET A 234 -9.09 -46.03 1.47
N PRO A 235 -8.71 -47.33 1.57
CA PRO A 235 -9.70 -48.42 1.67
C PRO A 235 -10.60 -48.19 2.88
N GLN A 236 -11.91 -48.18 2.65
CA GLN A 236 -12.93 -47.92 3.66
C GLN A 236 -13.08 -49.11 4.61
N ALA A 237 -12.10 -49.29 5.51
CA ALA A 237 -12.18 -50.37 6.52
C ALA A 237 -13.19 -50.11 7.66
N MET A 238 -13.76 -48.88 7.75
CA MET A 238 -14.50 -48.43 8.93
C MET A 238 -15.85 -47.76 8.68
N THR A 239 -16.50 -47.97 7.54
CA THR A 239 -17.84 -47.40 7.24
C THR A 239 -19.00 -48.02 8.00
N SER A 240 -18.77 -48.93 8.94
CA SER A 240 -19.83 -49.69 9.63
C SER A 240 -19.95 -49.41 11.14
N LEU A 241 -19.35 -48.35 11.67
CA LEU A 241 -19.58 -48.00 13.08
C LEU A 241 -20.94 -47.33 13.26
N ASP A 242 -21.70 -47.84 14.25
CA ASP A 242 -22.94 -47.21 14.70
C ASP A 242 -22.67 -45.74 15.04
N PRO A 243 -23.48 -44.77 14.52
CA PRO A 243 -23.32 -43.34 14.77
C PRO A 243 -23.25 -42.99 16.27
N GLY A 244 -23.93 -43.71 17.13
CA GLY A 244 -23.85 -43.53 18.59
C GLY A 244 -22.48 -43.89 19.17
N LEU A 245 -21.87 -44.93 18.65
CA LEU A 245 -20.56 -45.43 19.09
C LEU A 245 -19.44 -44.47 18.60
N ALA A 246 -19.58 -43.95 17.37
CA ALA A 246 -18.67 -42.95 16.81
C ALA A 246 -18.70 -41.64 17.62
N SER A 247 -19.88 -41.15 18.03
CA SER A 247 -20.03 -39.99 18.88
C SER A 247 -19.38 -40.17 20.26
N ALA A 248 -19.61 -41.31 20.91
CA ALA A 248 -19.01 -41.64 22.21
C ALA A 248 -17.48 -41.74 22.14
N MET A 249 -16.93 -42.26 21.04
CA MET A 249 -15.48 -42.32 20.82
C MET A 249 -14.89 -40.91 20.61
N LEU A 250 -15.55 -40.04 19.86
CA LEU A 250 -15.12 -38.66 19.69
C LEU A 250 -15.10 -37.88 21.00
N GLU A 251 -16.14 -38.07 21.85
CA GLU A 251 -16.15 -37.45 23.19
C GLU A 251 -14.97 -37.93 24.06
N ARG A 252 -14.62 -39.22 23.96
CA ARG A 252 -13.44 -39.76 24.66
C ARG A 252 -12.11 -39.20 24.14
N VAL A 253 -11.95 -39.06 22.83
CA VAL A 253 -10.76 -38.47 22.24
C VAL A 253 -10.63 -37.00 22.66
N GLU A 254 -11.72 -36.27 22.68
CA GLU A 254 -11.76 -34.89 23.12
C GLU A 254 -11.39 -34.75 24.62
N ALA A 255 -11.95 -35.57 25.47
CA ALA A 255 -11.62 -35.61 26.90
C ALA A 255 -10.12 -35.93 27.10
N TRP A 256 -9.61 -36.93 26.39
CA TRP A 256 -8.21 -37.31 26.42
C TRP A 256 -7.26 -36.17 25.97
N LEU A 257 -7.64 -35.41 24.92
CA LEU A 257 -6.89 -34.23 24.49
C LEU A 257 -6.90 -33.14 25.58
N GLY A 258 -8.04 -32.93 26.24
CA GLY A 258 -8.17 -31.98 27.34
C GLY A 258 -7.31 -32.33 28.54
N GLU A 259 -7.28 -33.61 28.91
CA GLU A 259 -6.45 -34.12 30.01
C GLU A 259 -4.95 -33.94 29.72
N ARG A 260 -4.49 -34.29 28.53
CA ARG A 260 -3.08 -34.12 28.14
C ARG A 260 -2.64 -32.65 28.12
N GLN A 261 -3.49 -31.76 27.70
CA GLN A 261 -3.24 -30.34 27.81
C GLN A 261 -3.09 -29.90 29.28
N HIS A 262 -3.91 -30.45 30.16
CA HIS A 262 -3.89 -30.12 31.58
C HIS A 262 -2.62 -30.62 32.28
N TYR A 263 -2.17 -31.82 31.93
CA TYR A 263 -0.98 -32.44 32.54
C TYR A 263 0.34 -32.10 31.83
N GLY A 264 0.31 -31.36 30.71
CA GLY A 264 1.50 -30.99 29.95
C GLY A 264 2.20 -32.17 29.25
N GLU A 265 1.49 -33.28 29.08
CA GLU A 265 2.01 -34.44 28.35
C GLU A 265 2.10 -34.19 26.86
N GLY A 266 3.16 -34.71 26.22
CA GLY A 266 3.38 -34.55 24.78
C GLY A 266 2.23 -35.15 23.96
N LEU A 267 1.68 -34.35 23.05
CA LEU A 267 0.74 -34.83 22.06
C LEU A 267 1.49 -35.63 20.98
N PRO A 268 0.84 -36.63 20.34
CA PRO A 268 1.43 -37.28 19.18
C PRO A 268 1.74 -36.27 18.09
N ALA A 269 2.77 -36.53 17.30
CA ALA A 269 3.23 -35.63 16.24
C ALA A 269 2.11 -35.34 15.23
N SER A 270 1.30 -36.33 14.90
CA SER A 270 0.09 -36.18 14.09
C SER A 270 -1.04 -37.05 14.63
N LEU A 271 -2.20 -36.43 14.88
CA LEU A 271 -3.43 -37.12 15.24
C LEU A 271 -4.09 -37.69 13.99
N GLY A 272 -3.96 -37.00 12.86
CA GLY A 272 -4.57 -37.41 11.58
C GLY A 272 -4.01 -38.71 11.03
N THR A 273 -2.72 -39.00 11.27
CA THR A 273 -2.06 -40.26 10.83
C THR A 273 -2.10 -41.35 11.89
N SER A 274 -2.60 -41.06 13.08
CA SER A 274 -2.75 -42.07 14.16
C SER A 274 -3.94 -43.00 13.91
N GLU A 275 -4.01 -44.09 14.66
CA GLU A 275 -5.18 -45.00 14.66
C GLU A 275 -6.47 -44.24 14.97
N LEU A 276 -6.41 -43.17 15.76
CA LEU A 276 -7.55 -42.29 16.06
C LEU A 276 -8.02 -41.53 14.81
N GLY A 277 -7.11 -41.13 13.94
CA GLY A 277 -7.45 -40.48 12.67
C GLY A 277 -8.22 -41.39 11.71
N ALA A 278 -8.02 -42.70 11.78
CA ALA A 278 -8.77 -43.68 10.99
C ALA A 278 -10.25 -43.81 11.43
N LEU A 279 -10.60 -43.39 12.64
CA LEU A 279 -11.95 -43.40 13.18
C LEU A 279 -12.75 -42.13 12.87
N LEU A 280 -12.12 -41.11 12.30
CA LEU A 280 -12.76 -39.83 11.99
C LEU A 280 -13.47 -39.87 10.64
N SER A 281 -14.62 -39.18 10.53
CA SER A 281 -15.23 -38.93 9.23
C SER A 281 -14.28 -38.16 8.32
N PRO A 282 -14.36 -38.31 6.99
CA PRO A 282 -13.45 -37.62 6.06
C PRO A 282 -13.35 -36.10 6.29
N SER A 283 -14.47 -35.46 6.58
CA SER A 283 -14.49 -33.99 6.84
C SER A 283 -13.77 -33.60 8.13
N LYS A 284 -13.95 -34.37 9.22
CA LYS A 284 -13.25 -34.12 10.50
C LYS A 284 -11.79 -34.47 10.42
N ALA A 285 -11.42 -35.51 9.70
CA ALA A 285 -10.02 -35.86 9.45
C ALA A 285 -9.30 -34.75 8.63
N ALA A 286 -9.96 -34.20 7.61
CA ALA A 286 -9.43 -33.06 6.87
C ALA A 286 -9.27 -31.81 7.76
N ALA A 287 -10.24 -31.55 8.65
CA ALA A 287 -10.15 -30.43 9.59
C ALA A 287 -8.97 -30.59 10.56
N VAL A 288 -8.75 -31.79 11.09
CA VAL A 288 -7.61 -32.12 11.95
C VAL A 288 -6.30 -31.93 11.19
N GLU A 289 -6.19 -32.41 9.94
CA GLU A 289 -4.99 -32.26 9.11
C GLU A 289 -4.66 -30.80 8.85
N VAL A 290 -5.65 -29.96 8.55
CA VAL A 290 -5.45 -28.51 8.36
C VAL A 290 -4.97 -27.85 9.64
N VAL A 291 -5.59 -28.14 10.79
CA VAL A 291 -5.17 -27.58 12.08
C VAL A 291 -3.74 -28.00 12.43
N GLU A 292 -3.37 -29.24 12.17
CA GLU A 292 -2.00 -29.71 12.39
C GLU A 292 -1.00 -29.02 11.48
N ALA A 293 -1.33 -28.81 10.20
CA ALA A 293 -0.50 -28.06 9.28
C ALA A 293 -0.28 -26.62 9.76
N VAL A 294 -1.34 -25.93 10.16
CA VAL A 294 -1.28 -24.57 10.71
C VAL A 294 -0.40 -24.50 11.97
N CYS A 295 -0.60 -25.43 12.91
CA CYS A 295 0.20 -25.45 14.14
C CYS A 295 1.67 -25.78 13.88
N THR A 296 1.96 -26.67 12.94
CA THR A 296 3.34 -27.03 12.55
C THR A 296 4.01 -25.84 11.89
N HIS A 297 3.36 -25.20 10.92
CA HIS A 297 3.86 -24.01 10.27
C HIS A 297 4.10 -22.87 11.27
N ALA A 298 3.14 -22.59 12.17
CA ALA A 298 3.28 -21.59 13.22
C ALA A 298 4.49 -21.82 14.13
N SER A 299 4.76 -23.08 14.49
CA SER A 299 5.90 -23.44 15.36
C SER A 299 7.25 -23.33 14.65
N ALA A 300 7.29 -23.56 13.34
CA ALA A 300 8.49 -23.52 12.51
C ALA A 300 8.78 -22.13 11.93
N SER A 301 7.78 -21.22 11.89
CA SER A 301 7.90 -19.92 11.22
C SER A 301 9.01 -19.05 11.82
N PRO A 302 10.03 -18.67 11.02
CA PRO A 302 11.11 -17.79 11.49
C PRO A 302 10.66 -16.34 11.60
N SER A 303 9.54 -15.97 10.99
CA SER A 303 8.98 -14.62 11.02
C SER A 303 8.32 -14.28 12.37
N LEU A 304 8.05 -15.29 13.19
CA LEU A 304 7.41 -15.15 14.50
C LEU A 304 8.40 -15.25 15.66
N PRO A 305 8.33 -14.35 16.65
CA PRO A 305 9.09 -14.46 17.90
C PRO A 305 8.80 -15.78 18.65
N ALA A 306 9.78 -16.32 19.35
CA ALA A 306 9.63 -17.57 20.12
C ALA A 306 8.44 -17.50 21.10
N THR A 307 8.24 -16.36 21.76
CA THR A 307 7.11 -16.14 22.68
C THR A 307 5.76 -16.30 21.98
N ILE A 308 5.61 -15.73 20.77
CA ILE A 308 4.36 -15.84 20.00
C ILE A 308 4.15 -17.27 19.50
N ARG A 309 5.20 -17.95 19.06
CA ARG A 309 5.12 -19.38 18.70
C ARG A 309 4.63 -20.23 19.89
N THR A 310 5.11 -19.95 21.11
CA THR A 310 4.63 -20.61 22.32
C THR A 310 3.17 -20.30 22.61
N ILE A 311 2.73 -19.06 22.39
CA ILE A 311 1.32 -18.65 22.55
C ILE A 311 0.43 -19.39 21.55
N LEU A 312 0.82 -19.42 20.26
CA LEU A 312 0.09 -20.16 19.22
C LEU A 312 0.06 -21.68 19.48
N ALA A 313 1.16 -22.23 20.02
CA ALA A 313 1.20 -23.65 20.41
C ALA A 313 0.15 -24.02 21.48
N GLN A 314 -0.22 -23.09 22.37
CA GLN A 314 -1.31 -23.31 23.34
C GLN A 314 -2.68 -23.45 22.69
N LEU A 315 -2.87 -22.91 21.48
CA LEU A 315 -4.12 -23.05 20.72
C LEU A 315 -4.25 -24.42 20.03
N ARG A 316 -3.17 -25.22 19.93
CA ARG A 316 -3.18 -26.50 19.22
C ARG A 316 -4.30 -27.43 19.72
N VAL A 317 -4.38 -27.67 21.04
CA VAL A 317 -5.41 -28.55 21.59
C VAL A 317 -6.80 -27.96 21.47
N PRO A 318 -7.06 -26.69 21.83
CA PRO A 318 -8.36 -26.07 21.57
C PRO A 318 -8.82 -26.16 20.12
N LEU A 319 -7.93 -25.92 19.15
CA LEU A 319 -8.25 -26.02 17.72
C LEU A 319 -8.56 -27.47 17.29
N LEU A 320 -7.78 -28.46 17.76
CA LEU A 320 -8.06 -29.88 17.50
C LEU A 320 -9.41 -30.31 18.09
N ARG A 321 -9.73 -29.90 19.31
CA ARG A 321 -11.02 -30.18 19.94
C ARG A 321 -12.17 -29.54 19.15
N LEU A 322 -11.99 -28.32 18.64
CA LEU A 322 -12.97 -27.68 17.77
C LEU A 322 -13.11 -28.44 16.45
N ALA A 323 -12.01 -28.85 15.81
CA ALA A 323 -12.01 -29.60 14.55
C ALA A 323 -12.76 -30.93 14.64
N LEU A 324 -12.72 -31.58 15.81
CA LEU A 324 -13.49 -32.83 16.06
C LEU A 324 -15.00 -32.60 16.19
N ARG A 325 -15.43 -31.40 16.60
CA ARG A 325 -16.83 -31.04 16.84
C ARG A 325 -17.49 -30.27 15.70
N SER A 326 -16.78 -29.31 15.16
CA SER A 326 -17.32 -28.36 14.19
C SER A 326 -17.20 -28.91 12.78
N GLU A 327 -18.29 -28.90 12.05
CA GLU A 327 -18.29 -29.14 10.60
C GLU A 327 -18.08 -27.85 9.82
N THR A 328 -18.23 -26.70 10.48
CA THR A 328 -18.12 -25.37 9.90
C THR A 328 -16.69 -24.83 9.86
N LEU A 329 -15.75 -25.38 10.64
CA LEU A 329 -14.38 -24.89 10.78
C LEU A 329 -13.67 -24.64 9.42
N LEU A 330 -13.89 -25.52 8.46
CA LEU A 330 -13.36 -25.39 7.10
C LEU A 330 -14.42 -24.99 6.06
N ALA A 331 -15.70 -24.95 6.42
CA ALA A 331 -16.76 -24.56 5.51
C ALA A 331 -16.86 -23.04 5.37
N GLU A 332 -16.54 -22.32 6.42
CA GLU A 332 -16.57 -20.86 6.48
C GLU A 332 -15.17 -20.28 6.23
N LYS A 333 -15.03 -19.48 5.18
CA LYS A 333 -13.75 -18.83 4.81
C LYS A 333 -13.17 -17.92 5.91
N ARG A 334 -13.97 -17.55 6.91
CA ARG A 334 -13.60 -16.65 8.00
C ARG A 334 -14.04 -17.19 9.36
N HIS A 335 -13.73 -18.46 9.62
CA HIS A 335 -14.06 -19.03 10.92
C HIS A 335 -13.27 -18.31 12.04
N PRO A 336 -13.94 -17.88 13.14
CA PRO A 336 -13.29 -17.08 14.21
C PRO A 336 -12.03 -17.71 14.80
N ALA A 337 -11.98 -19.04 14.88
CA ALA A 337 -10.80 -19.75 15.38
C ALA A 337 -9.56 -19.58 14.47
N LEU A 338 -9.72 -19.59 13.16
CA LEU A 338 -8.64 -19.39 12.19
C LEU A 338 -8.26 -17.91 12.12
N LEU A 339 -9.23 -17.01 12.14
CA LEU A 339 -8.99 -15.57 12.23
C LEU A 339 -8.22 -15.19 13.51
N LEU A 340 -8.47 -15.86 14.63
CA LEU A 340 -7.71 -15.66 15.87
C LEU A 340 -6.23 -16.02 15.69
N VAL A 341 -5.93 -17.12 15.00
CA VAL A 341 -4.56 -17.52 14.69
C VAL A 341 -3.86 -16.47 13.83
N ASP A 342 -4.51 -16.03 12.76
CA ASP A 342 -3.99 -15.00 11.87
C ASP A 342 -3.76 -13.66 12.59
N LEU A 343 -4.69 -13.24 13.43
CA LEU A 343 -4.57 -12.01 14.20
C LEU A 343 -3.38 -12.03 15.15
N ILE A 344 -3.16 -13.15 15.86
CA ILE A 344 -2.03 -13.32 16.77
C ILE A 344 -0.71 -13.40 15.99
N ALA A 345 -0.68 -14.10 14.86
CA ALA A 345 0.50 -14.18 14.00
C ALA A 345 0.87 -12.81 13.44
N ASN A 346 -0.10 -12.07 12.91
CA ASN A 346 0.09 -10.72 12.39
C ASN A 346 0.58 -9.73 13.47
N LEU A 347 0.05 -9.83 14.68
CA LEU A 347 0.60 -9.08 15.82
C LEU A 347 2.05 -9.49 16.10
N GLY A 348 2.32 -10.80 16.13
CA GLY A 348 3.66 -11.35 16.40
C GLY A 348 4.73 -10.86 15.43
N ARG A 349 4.42 -10.77 14.13
CA ARG A 349 5.34 -10.27 13.10
C ARG A 349 5.81 -8.83 13.37
N THR A 350 5.02 -8.05 14.09
CA THR A 350 5.35 -6.66 14.44
C THR A 350 6.22 -6.54 15.70
N LEU A 351 6.33 -7.60 16.47
CA LEU A 351 7.11 -7.60 17.71
C LEU A 351 8.60 -7.88 17.45
N PRO A 352 9.50 -7.49 18.38
CA PRO A 352 10.92 -7.84 18.29
C PRO A 352 11.12 -9.36 18.26
N ALA A 353 12.12 -9.83 17.50
CA ALA A 353 12.45 -11.26 17.43
C ALA A 353 12.73 -11.88 18.82
N ASN A 354 13.33 -11.10 19.71
CA ASN A 354 13.63 -11.49 21.09
C ASN A 354 12.58 -10.95 22.08
N CYS A 355 11.30 -10.96 21.68
CA CYS A 355 10.21 -10.49 22.52
C CYS A 355 10.12 -11.32 23.81
N PRO A 356 10.28 -10.70 25.00
CA PRO A 356 10.16 -11.41 26.25
C PRO A 356 8.69 -11.73 26.58
N PRO A 357 8.40 -12.85 27.26
CA PRO A 357 7.04 -13.22 27.64
C PRO A 357 6.38 -12.23 28.63
N GLU A 358 7.20 -11.45 29.34
CA GLU A 358 6.76 -10.43 30.30
C GLU A 358 6.24 -9.17 29.62
N LEU A 359 6.45 -9.02 28.31
CA LEU A 359 5.93 -7.86 27.59
C LEU A 359 4.40 -7.75 27.80
N PRO A 360 3.89 -6.55 28.12
CA PRO A 360 2.46 -6.37 28.46
C PRO A 360 1.51 -7.01 27.45
N ILE A 361 1.80 -6.87 26.16
CA ILE A 361 1.00 -7.44 25.08
C ILE A 361 1.03 -8.98 25.09
N CYS A 362 2.20 -9.60 25.30
CA CYS A 362 2.33 -11.07 25.35
C CYS A 362 1.61 -11.64 26.58
N ARG A 363 1.71 -10.95 27.71
CA ARG A 363 1.02 -11.34 28.95
C ARG A 363 -0.50 -11.24 28.77
N ALA A 364 -1.00 -10.17 28.17
CA ALA A 364 -2.42 -10.01 27.91
C ALA A 364 -2.93 -11.09 26.94
N LEU A 365 -2.19 -11.41 25.87
CA LEU A 365 -2.54 -12.50 24.97
C LEU A 365 -2.63 -13.85 25.69
N MET A 366 -1.63 -14.18 26.53
CA MET A 366 -1.66 -15.42 27.32
C MET A 366 -2.89 -15.48 28.23
N GLN A 367 -3.25 -14.37 28.88
CA GLN A 367 -4.44 -14.31 29.74
C GLN A 367 -5.74 -14.52 28.96
N LEU A 368 -5.83 -14.01 27.73
CA LEU A 368 -7.02 -14.16 26.88
C LEU A 368 -7.15 -15.56 26.28
N ILE A 369 -6.03 -16.24 25.99
CA ILE A 369 -6.02 -17.57 25.38
C ILE A 369 -6.15 -18.70 26.41
N HIS A 370 -5.58 -18.51 27.60
CA HIS A 370 -5.57 -19.52 28.64
C HIS A 370 -6.94 -20.14 28.98
N PRO A 371 -8.07 -19.38 29.02
CA PRO A 371 -9.39 -19.96 29.26
C PRO A 371 -9.83 -20.98 28.21
N LEU A 372 -9.40 -20.83 26.93
CA LEU A 372 -9.74 -21.79 25.87
C LEU A 372 -9.18 -23.18 26.16
N GLY A 373 -7.98 -23.25 26.75
CA GLY A 373 -7.37 -24.54 27.15
C GLY A 373 -8.09 -25.22 28.30
N LYS A 374 -8.76 -24.46 29.17
CA LYS A 374 -9.44 -24.97 30.36
C LYS A 374 -10.93 -25.22 30.17
N ALA A 375 -11.52 -24.74 29.07
CA ALA A 375 -12.93 -24.87 28.83
C ALA A 375 -13.35 -26.37 28.70
N PRO A 376 -14.33 -26.82 29.48
CA PRO A 376 -14.78 -28.22 29.43
C PRO A 376 -15.45 -28.58 28.10
N ARG A 377 -16.16 -27.63 27.52
CA ARG A 377 -16.73 -27.71 26.17
C ARG A 377 -16.30 -26.47 25.38
N LEU A 378 -15.71 -26.71 24.24
CA LEU A 378 -15.29 -25.65 23.30
C LEU A 378 -16.30 -25.58 22.15
N SER A 379 -16.78 -24.40 21.87
CA SER A 379 -17.61 -24.10 20.71
C SER A 379 -17.06 -22.89 19.96
N GLU A 380 -17.61 -22.59 18.82
CA GLU A 380 -17.28 -21.42 18.01
C GLU A 380 -17.45 -20.10 18.78
N LYS A 381 -18.41 -20.04 19.72
CA LYS A 381 -18.69 -18.83 20.51
C LYS A 381 -17.52 -18.42 21.42
N GLU A 382 -16.84 -19.39 22.05
CA GLU A 382 -15.68 -19.11 22.88
C GLU A 382 -14.51 -18.57 22.04
N PHE A 383 -14.32 -19.09 20.82
CA PHE A 383 -13.31 -18.58 19.91
C PHE A 383 -13.68 -17.18 19.38
N ALA A 384 -14.95 -16.93 19.04
CA ALA A 384 -15.41 -15.61 18.62
C ALA A 384 -15.21 -14.57 19.73
N ALA A 385 -15.60 -14.88 20.97
CA ALA A 385 -15.40 -13.98 22.11
C ALA A 385 -13.91 -13.71 22.40
N THR A 386 -13.04 -14.70 22.22
CA THR A 386 -11.59 -14.54 22.38
C THR A 386 -11.02 -13.71 21.24
N PHE A 387 -11.47 -13.94 19.99
CA PHE A 387 -11.09 -13.14 18.84
C PHE A 387 -11.43 -11.66 19.05
N ASP A 388 -12.68 -11.33 19.43
CA ASP A 388 -13.12 -9.97 19.70
C ASP A 388 -12.29 -9.30 20.81
N SER A 389 -11.92 -10.07 21.84
CA SER A 389 -11.09 -9.59 22.94
C SER A 389 -9.65 -9.28 22.48
N VAL A 390 -9.04 -10.15 21.68
CA VAL A 390 -7.70 -9.96 21.12
C VAL A 390 -7.73 -8.82 20.09
N GLU A 391 -8.75 -8.73 19.25
CA GLU A 391 -8.93 -7.62 18.31
C GLU A 391 -9.04 -6.28 19.04
N THR A 392 -9.82 -6.23 20.12
CA THR A 392 -9.94 -5.04 20.97
C THR A 392 -8.58 -4.65 21.57
N LEU A 393 -7.79 -5.62 22.00
CA LEU A 393 -6.43 -5.39 22.53
C LEU A 393 -5.51 -4.81 21.44
N VAL A 394 -5.51 -5.38 20.23
CA VAL A 394 -4.68 -4.94 19.09
C VAL A 394 -5.09 -3.53 18.65
N ARG A 395 -6.39 -3.28 18.49
CA ARG A 395 -6.93 -1.95 18.14
C ARG A 395 -6.66 -0.91 19.24
N GLY A 396 -6.72 -1.33 20.51
CA GLY A 396 -6.37 -0.48 21.65
C GLY A 396 -4.92 -0.04 21.63
N ARG A 397 -4.00 -0.98 21.31
CA ARG A 397 -2.57 -0.71 21.15
C ARG A 397 -2.31 0.28 20.01
N GLN A 398 -2.94 0.09 18.86
CA GLN A 398 -2.84 1.00 17.72
C GLN A 398 -3.37 2.39 18.07
N ARG A 399 -4.59 2.50 18.60
CA ARG A 399 -5.17 3.79 19.00
C ARG A 399 -4.32 4.51 20.03
N GLY A 400 -3.76 3.80 21.00
CA GLY A 400 -2.84 4.35 21.98
C GLY A 400 -1.57 4.93 21.36
N ALA A 401 -0.99 4.23 20.38
CA ALA A 401 0.18 4.70 19.63
C ALA A 401 -0.15 5.98 18.84
N LEU A 402 -1.26 5.99 18.10
CA LEU A 402 -1.69 7.17 17.35
C LEU A 402 -1.94 8.38 18.26
N ALA A 403 -2.58 8.16 19.41
CA ALA A 403 -2.85 9.23 20.39
C ALA A 403 -1.54 9.82 20.96
N ARG A 404 -0.54 8.99 21.25
CA ARG A 404 0.79 9.47 21.70
C ARG A 404 1.49 10.31 20.63
N ALA A 405 1.40 9.89 19.37
CA ALA A 405 2.02 10.63 18.26
C ALA A 405 1.33 11.97 17.96
N SER A 406 0.03 12.06 18.17
CA SER A 406 -0.74 13.29 17.86
C SER A 406 -0.23 14.52 18.61
N VAL A 407 0.39 14.33 19.78
CA VAL A 407 1.04 15.41 20.55
C VAL A 407 2.18 16.08 19.77
N PHE A 408 2.77 15.39 18.81
CA PHE A 408 3.90 15.88 17.99
C PHE A 408 3.48 16.37 16.59
N ALA A 409 2.17 16.52 16.33
CA ALA A 409 1.68 16.93 15.01
C ALA A 409 2.20 18.32 14.58
N GLU A 410 2.33 19.27 15.52
CA GLU A 410 2.88 20.59 15.23
C GLU A 410 4.36 20.53 14.86
N GLU A 411 5.15 19.71 15.55
CA GLU A 411 6.55 19.49 15.26
C GLU A 411 6.72 18.80 13.90
N ALA A 412 5.90 17.82 13.60
CA ALA A 412 5.88 17.16 12.29
C ALA A 412 5.59 18.19 11.18
N SER A 413 4.59 19.03 11.34
CA SER A 413 4.28 20.10 10.39
C SER A 413 5.42 21.10 10.20
N ARG A 414 6.16 21.44 11.27
CA ARG A 414 7.36 22.29 11.15
C ARG A 414 8.47 21.60 10.37
N LEU A 415 8.69 20.30 10.65
CA LEU A 415 9.69 19.49 9.95
C LEU A 415 9.33 19.34 8.47
N GLU A 416 8.07 19.09 8.17
CA GLU A 416 7.60 18.97 6.79
C GLU A 416 7.82 20.27 6.00
N ARG A 417 7.43 21.42 6.55
CA ARG A 417 7.68 22.71 5.90
C ARG A 417 9.17 22.94 5.62
N ARG A 418 10.06 22.47 6.50
CA ARG A 418 11.52 22.54 6.27
C ARG A 418 11.96 21.65 5.11
N GLU A 419 11.44 20.43 5.04
CA GLU A 419 11.74 19.49 3.95
C GLU A 419 11.22 20.00 2.61
N VAL A 420 10.00 20.53 2.59
CA VAL A 420 9.42 21.16 1.39
C VAL A 420 10.26 22.33 0.91
N ALA A 421 10.66 23.21 1.82
CA ALA A 421 11.51 24.35 1.47
C ALA A 421 12.87 23.91 0.90
N LEU A 422 13.47 22.85 1.46
CA LEU A 422 14.71 22.26 0.92
C LEU A 422 14.48 21.61 -0.45
N HIS A 423 13.38 20.90 -0.63
CA HIS A 423 13.04 20.30 -1.91
C HIS A 423 12.85 21.37 -3.01
N GLN A 424 12.09 22.43 -2.70
CA GLN A 424 11.88 23.55 -3.62
C GLN A 424 13.19 24.25 -3.98
N ALA A 425 14.07 24.48 -3.00
CA ALA A 425 15.38 25.06 -3.22
C ALA A 425 16.27 24.17 -4.10
N SER A 426 16.28 22.88 -3.83
CA SER A 426 17.05 21.89 -4.60
C SER A 426 16.58 21.82 -6.04
N ARG A 427 15.27 21.75 -6.25
CA ARG A 427 14.65 21.73 -7.58
C ARG A 427 14.96 23.01 -8.36
N ALA A 428 14.88 24.17 -7.71
CA ALA A 428 15.21 25.44 -8.34
C ALA A 428 16.69 25.48 -8.80
N ILE A 429 17.62 25.01 -7.96
CA ILE A 429 19.04 24.92 -8.32
C ILE A 429 19.25 23.94 -9.47
N TYR A 430 18.67 22.75 -9.40
CA TYR A 430 18.77 21.76 -10.47
C TYR A 430 18.34 22.33 -11.83
N LEU A 431 17.24 23.08 -11.86
CA LEU A 431 16.77 23.74 -13.08
C LEU A 431 17.66 24.89 -13.56
N MET A 432 18.39 25.55 -12.65
CA MET A 432 19.30 26.65 -12.97
C MET A 432 20.69 26.19 -13.45
N VAL A 433 21.16 25.06 -12.92
CA VAL A 433 22.47 24.48 -13.24
C VAL A 433 22.39 23.75 -14.56
N GLY A 434 22.73 24.40 -15.67
CA GLY A 434 22.84 23.76 -16.98
C GLY A 434 24.08 22.86 -17.11
N HIS A 435 24.13 22.02 -18.13
CA HIS A 435 25.22 21.06 -18.39
C HIS A 435 26.61 21.72 -18.61
N GLN A 436 26.67 23.02 -18.81
CA GLN A 436 27.91 23.76 -19.06
C GLN A 436 28.35 24.65 -17.88
N ALA A 437 27.76 24.49 -16.69
CA ALA A 437 28.13 25.27 -15.53
C ALA A 437 29.55 24.90 -15.04
N ASN A 438 30.34 25.91 -14.63
CA ASN A 438 31.63 25.63 -14.01
C ASN A 438 31.47 24.80 -12.74
N PRO A 439 32.18 23.65 -12.59
CA PRO A 439 31.99 22.72 -11.46
C PRO A 439 32.21 23.35 -10.09
N VAL A 440 33.07 24.37 -9.98
CA VAL A 440 33.35 25.09 -8.72
C VAL A 440 32.13 25.89 -8.28
N VAL A 441 31.55 26.64 -9.23
CA VAL A 441 30.35 27.44 -8.97
C VAL A 441 29.14 26.56 -8.74
N GLN A 442 29.01 25.47 -9.49
CA GLN A 442 27.99 24.47 -9.27
C GLN A 442 28.07 23.91 -7.85
N ASN A 443 29.24 23.45 -7.40
CA ASN A 443 29.44 22.93 -6.05
C ASN A 443 29.10 23.97 -4.97
N PHE A 444 29.39 25.26 -5.22
CA PHE A 444 29.00 26.32 -4.30
C PHE A 444 27.47 26.49 -4.22
N VAL A 445 26.82 26.56 -5.36
CA VAL A 445 25.35 26.76 -5.42
C VAL A 445 24.63 25.58 -4.80
N GLU A 446 25.07 24.37 -5.12
CA GLU A 446 24.50 23.14 -4.56
C GLU A 446 24.82 22.91 -3.08
N GLY A 447 25.99 23.36 -2.61
CA GLY A 447 26.46 23.16 -1.25
C GLY A 447 26.05 24.25 -0.26
N TYR A 448 26.12 25.52 -0.66
CA TYR A 448 25.83 26.65 0.22
C TYR A 448 24.53 27.38 -0.14
N TRP A 449 24.36 27.73 -1.41
CA TRP A 449 23.30 28.64 -1.82
C TRP A 449 21.91 28.00 -1.69
N VAL A 450 21.82 26.70 -1.84
CA VAL A 450 20.58 25.95 -1.57
C VAL A 450 20.02 26.23 -0.18
N HIS A 451 20.85 26.31 0.83
CA HIS A 451 20.41 26.63 2.19
C HIS A 451 19.90 28.07 2.33
N VAL A 452 20.46 28.99 1.54
CA VAL A 452 19.97 30.37 1.46
C VAL A 452 18.58 30.41 0.83
N LEU A 453 18.40 29.67 -0.27
CA LEU A 453 17.10 29.49 -0.93
C LEU A 453 16.11 28.78 -0.02
N ALA A 454 16.49 27.67 0.58
CA ALA A 454 15.62 26.94 1.50
C ALA A 454 15.12 27.80 2.66
N LYS A 455 15.99 28.66 3.22
CA LYS A 455 15.59 29.61 4.25
C LYS A 455 14.62 30.67 3.73
N ALA A 456 14.84 31.15 2.52
CA ALA A 456 13.92 32.11 1.90
C ALA A 456 12.55 31.48 1.65
N ALA A 457 12.51 30.28 1.07
CA ALA A 457 11.27 29.50 0.88
C ALA A 457 10.53 29.24 2.20
N TYR A 458 11.27 28.80 3.23
CA TYR A 458 10.68 28.51 4.54
C TYR A 458 10.05 29.72 5.22
N ARG A 459 10.72 30.89 5.12
CA ARG A 459 10.27 32.11 5.80
C ARG A 459 9.25 32.93 5.02
N TYR A 460 9.41 33.01 3.72
CA TYR A 460 8.69 33.97 2.88
C TYR A 460 7.86 33.31 1.78
N GLY A 461 8.08 32.01 1.52
CA GLY A 461 7.46 31.31 0.41
C GLY A 461 8.20 31.51 -0.92
N THR A 462 7.91 30.65 -1.89
CA THR A 462 8.54 30.68 -3.23
C THR A 462 8.05 31.83 -4.11
N ASP A 463 6.89 32.41 -3.83
CA ASP A 463 6.31 33.53 -4.59
C ASP A 463 6.77 34.89 -4.07
N SER A 464 7.67 34.91 -3.08
CA SER A 464 8.13 36.14 -2.45
C SER A 464 9.21 36.84 -3.24
N PRO A 465 9.28 38.19 -3.19
CA PRO A 465 10.36 38.94 -3.78
C PRO A 465 11.73 38.59 -3.18
N GLN A 466 11.78 38.16 -1.93
CA GLN A 466 13.01 37.68 -1.27
C GLN A 466 13.53 36.40 -1.91
N TRP A 467 12.64 35.45 -2.23
CA TRP A 467 12.99 34.24 -2.97
C TRP A 467 13.51 34.60 -4.37
N ALA A 468 12.76 35.43 -5.11
CA ALA A 468 13.13 35.84 -6.45
C ALA A 468 14.51 36.54 -6.48
N ALA A 469 14.80 37.41 -5.51
CA ALA A 469 16.11 38.05 -5.39
C ALA A 469 17.26 37.05 -5.18
N ARG A 470 17.04 36.00 -4.37
CA ARG A 470 18.05 34.95 -4.15
C ARG A 470 18.24 34.05 -5.38
N ILE A 471 17.17 33.75 -6.11
CA ILE A 471 17.25 33.09 -7.43
C ILE A 471 18.06 33.93 -8.41
N GLN A 472 17.77 35.22 -8.50
CA GLN A 472 18.51 36.14 -9.38
C GLN A 472 20.00 36.19 -9.02
N THR A 473 20.36 36.22 -7.74
CA THR A 473 21.78 36.19 -7.30
C THR A 473 22.46 34.88 -7.74
N ALA A 474 21.79 33.72 -7.63
CA ALA A 474 22.33 32.45 -8.11
C ALA A 474 22.54 32.45 -9.63
N ASN A 475 21.55 32.93 -10.41
CA ASN A 475 21.67 33.04 -11.86
C ASN A 475 22.82 33.97 -12.27
N ARG A 476 22.98 35.11 -11.59
CA ARG A 476 24.12 36.06 -11.81
C ARG A 476 25.45 35.36 -11.52
N LEU A 477 25.55 34.58 -10.46
CA LEU A 477 26.76 33.83 -10.13
C LEU A 477 27.08 32.77 -11.19
N LEU A 478 26.09 31.96 -11.62
CA LEU A 478 26.28 30.97 -12.67
C LEU A 478 26.69 31.59 -14.00
N ALA A 479 26.05 32.68 -14.40
CA ALA A 479 26.38 33.43 -15.61
C ALA A 479 27.80 34.07 -15.53
N SER A 480 28.24 34.52 -14.35
CA SER A 480 29.54 35.14 -14.15
C SER A 480 30.74 34.19 -14.30
N ALA A 481 30.47 32.85 -14.28
CA ALA A 481 31.49 31.84 -14.50
C ALA A 481 31.67 31.44 -15.98
N ASN A 482 30.96 32.09 -16.90
CA ASN A 482 31.11 31.85 -18.33
C ASN A 482 32.32 32.63 -18.90
N PRO A 483 33.28 31.95 -19.54
CA PRO A 483 34.54 32.59 -20.01
C PRO A 483 34.42 33.47 -21.26
N ASP A 484 33.22 33.78 -21.76
CA ASP A 484 33.04 34.59 -22.97
C ASP A 484 33.71 35.99 -22.82
N PRO A 485 34.56 36.43 -23.77
CA PRO A 485 35.23 37.72 -23.72
C PRO A 485 34.30 38.93 -23.58
N ALA A 486 33.08 38.87 -24.13
CA ALA A 486 32.07 39.92 -24.00
C ALA A 486 31.59 40.10 -22.56
N THR A 487 31.63 39.06 -21.77
CA THR A 487 31.15 39.04 -20.37
C THR A 487 32.14 39.65 -19.39
N ARG A 488 33.42 39.74 -19.78
CA ARG A 488 34.51 40.16 -18.90
C ARG A 488 34.38 41.60 -18.36
N GLN A 489 34.00 42.55 -19.20
CA GLN A 489 33.79 43.96 -18.76
C GLN A 489 32.54 44.09 -17.88
N GLN A 490 31.46 43.37 -18.23
CA GLN A 490 30.24 43.33 -17.43
C GLN A 490 30.49 42.65 -16.07
N LEU A 491 31.29 41.58 -16.04
CA LEU A 491 31.67 40.89 -14.80
C LEU A 491 32.39 41.84 -13.84
N LEU A 492 33.39 42.61 -14.33
CA LEU A 492 34.13 43.57 -13.51
C LEU A 492 33.23 44.64 -12.89
N ALA A 493 32.22 45.11 -13.63
CA ALA A 493 31.28 46.11 -13.12
C ALA A 493 30.30 45.54 -12.08
N GLN A 494 29.88 44.27 -12.22
CA GLN A 494 28.84 43.63 -11.38
C GLN A 494 29.42 42.85 -10.19
N LEU A 495 30.71 42.51 -10.22
CA LEU A 495 31.33 41.63 -9.22
C LEU A 495 31.24 42.15 -7.78
N PRO A 496 31.46 43.46 -7.47
CA PRO A 496 31.37 43.96 -6.10
C PRO A 496 29.97 43.81 -5.50
N GLU A 497 28.93 44.04 -6.29
CA GLU A 497 27.54 43.88 -5.89
C GLU A 497 27.19 42.41 -5.70
N LEU A 498 27.57 41.54 -6.65
CA LEU A 498 27.36 40.10 -6.57
C LEU A 498 27.99 39.49 -5.31
N ILE A 499 29.27 39.87 -5.01
CA ILE A 499 29.95 39.37 -3.80
C ILE A 499 29.20 39.81 -2.53
N ARG A 500 28.74 41.06 -2.48
CA ARG A 500 27.96 41.58 -1.34
C ARG A 500 26.66 40.81 -1.16
N ASP A 501 25.92 40.51 -2.24
CA ASP A 501 24.67 39.75 -2.22
C ASP A 501 24.90 38.31 -1.75
N LEU A 502 26.01 37.68 -2.19
CA LEU A 502 26.41 36.35 -1.75
C LEU A 502 26.78 36.33 -0.26
N GLU A 503 27.59 37.30 0.21
CA GLU A 503 27.96 37.43 1.62
C GLU A 503 26.72 37.64 2.50
N GLN A 504 25.80 38.50 2.09
CA GLN A 504 24.53 38.73 2.77
C GLN A 504 23.65 37.46 2.81
N GLY A 505 23.61 36.75 1.69
CA GLY A 505 22.89 35.48 1.62
C GLY A 505 23.44 34.45 2.60
N LEU A 506 24.75 34.24 2.61
CA LEU A 506 25.44 33.33 3.51
C LEU A 506 25.33 33.75 4.98
N ALA A 507 25.43 35.04 5.29
CA ALA A 507 25.21 35.57 6.63
C ALA A 507 23.76 35.30 7.09
N SER A 508 22.79 35.34 6.17
CA SER A 508 21.40 35.04 6.51
C SER A 508 21.23 33.63 7.07
N ILE A 509 22.03 32.64 6.69
CA ILE A 509 22.02 31.27 7.20
C ILE A 509 22.93 31.08 8.42
N ARG A 510 23.35 32.15 9.07
CA ARG A 510 24.18 32.20 10.29
C ARG A 510 25.55 31.55 10.14
N LEU A 511 26.14 31.60 8.94
CA LEU A 511 27.53 31.23 8.78
C LEU A 511 28.42 32.31 9.42
N ILE A 512 29.46 31.89 10.12
CA ILE A 512 30.44 32.80 10.68
C ILE A 512 31.29 33.43 9.55
N PRO A 513 31.80 34.67 9.71
CA PRO A 513 32.53 35.41 8.67
C PRO A 513 33.69 34.62 8.06
N GLU A 514 34.41 33.81 8.84
CA GLU A 514 35.51 32.98 8.36
C GLU A 514 35.01 31.91 7.37
N LYS A 515 33.94 31.18 7.70
CA LYS A 515 33.32 30.19 6.80
C LYS A 515 32.70 30.83 5.55
N ILE A 516 32.22 32.07 5.63
CA ILE A 516 31.74 32.82 4.46
C ILE A 516 32.92 33.10 3.52
N ARG A 517 34.05 33.56 4.06
CA ARG A 517 35.26 33.82 3.26
C ARG A 517 35.77 32.53 2.61
N ASP A 518 35.89 31.45 3.37
CA ASP A 518 36.36 30.15 2.88
C ASP A 518 35.42 29.57 1.82
N GLY A 519 34.10 29.68 2.02
CA GLY A 519 33.10 29.21 1.07
C GLY A 519 33.09 29.98 -0.25
N LEU A 520 33.39 31.30 -0.21
CA LEU A 520 33.47 32.14 -1.40
C LEU A 520 34.84 32.11 -2.09
N ALA A 521 35.91 31.65 -1.42
CA ALA A 521 37.25 31.63 -1.95
C ALA A 521 37.34 30.91 -3.31
N PRO A 522 36.77 29.71 -3.52
CA PRO A 522 36.80 29.02 -4.81
C PRO A 522 36.11 29.82 -5.93
N CYS A 523 34.99 30.47 -5.66
CA CYS A 523 34.29 31.30 -6.63
C CYS A 523 35.14 32.56 -7.00
N ARG A 524 35.81 33.15 -6.01
CA ARG A 524 36.73 34.27 -6.25
C ARG A 524 37.92 33.86 -7.12
N GLU A 525 38.46 32.65 -6.96
CA GLU A 525 39.51 32.09 -7.80
C GLU A 525 39.05 31.90 -9.25
N VAL A 526 37.81 31.42 -9.46
CA VAL A 526 37.21 31.33 -10.80
C VAL A 526 37.14 32.72 -11.44
N HIS A 527 36.61 33.70 -10.73
CA HIS A 527 36.53 35.08 -11.25
C HIS A 527 37.92 35.68 -11.53
N ALA A 528 38.89 35.46 -10.65
CA ALA A 528 40.26 35.92 -10.85
C ALA A 528 40.92 35.24 -12.07
N ALA A 529 40.66 33.98 -12.32
CA ALA A 529 41.14 33.25 -13.50
C ALA A 529 40.54 33.83 -14.80
N ILE A 530 39.21 34.08 -14.81
CA ILE A 530 38.52 34.71 -15.95
C ILE A 530 39.09 36.11 -16.24
N ILE A 531 39.27 36.92 -15.22
CA ILE A 531 39.82 38.28 -15.36
C ILE A 531 41.24 38.24 -15.90
N ALA A 532 42.08 37.32 -15.41
CA ALA A 532 43.46 37.16 -15.81
C ALA A 532 43.65 36.38 -17.13
N GLY A 533 42.57 35.82 -17.73
CA GLY A 533 42.65 34.98 -18.91
C GLY A 533 43.38 33.64 -18.64
N ARG A 534 43.38 33.14 -17.42
CA ARG A 534 43.99 31.87 -17.01
C ARG A 534 43.00 30.71 -17.11
N PRO A 535 43.50 29.45 -17.23
CA PRO A 535 42.65 28.28 -17.18
C PRO A 535 41.78 28.28 -15.90
N LEU A 536 40.52 27.88 -16.07
CA LEU A 536 39.58 27.83 -14.95
C LEU A 536 39.95 26.69 -13.99
N PRO A 537 39.89 26.91 -12.67
CA PRO A 537 40.09 25.84 -11.70
C PRO A 537 39.00 24.80 -11.82
N VAL A 538 39.40 23.52 -11.78
CA VAL A 538 38.50 22.36 -11.74
C VAL A 538 38.54 21.82 -10.33
N SER A 539 37.63 22.23 -9.49
CA SER A 539 37.53 21.72 -8.12
C SER A 539 36.53 20.61 -8.01
N SER A 540 36.78 19.70 -7.07
CA SER A 540 36.05 18.43 -6.97
C SER A 540 35.27 18.24 -5.69
N ARG A 541 35.36 19.07 -4.67
CA ARG A 541 34.76 18.77 -3.36
C ARG A 541 33.56 19.65 -3.04
N ARG A 542 32.39 19.02 -2.89
CA ARG A 542 31.23 19.72 -2.34
C ARG A 542 31.43 20.08 -0.87
N PRO A 543 31.15 21.32 -0.49
CA PRO A 543 31.22 21.72 0.91
C PRO A 543 30.09 21.02 1.71
N SER A 544 30.44 20.56 2.91
CA SER A 544 29.43 20.09 3.87
C SER A 544 29.05 21.26 4.78
N VAL A 545 27.82 21.74 4.65
CA VAL A 545 27.28 22.78 5.51
C VAL A 545 26.32 22.20 6.52
N PRO A 546 26.41 22.54 7.82
CA PRO A 546 25.41 22.15 8.80
C PRO A 546 24.03 22.67 8.40
N ALA A 547 22.99 21.88 8.66
CA ALA A 547 21.61 22.26 8.35
C ALA A 547 21.26 23.64 8.93
N SER A 548 21.00 24.61 8.03
CA SER A 548 20.94 26.04 8.37
C SER A 548 19.58 26.54 8.83
N LEU A 549 18.55 25.68 8.85
CA LEU A 549 17.18 26.05 9.24
C LEU A 549 16.95 26.03 10.77
N GLY A 550 18.03 25.97 11.56
CA GLY A 550 18.01 25.93 13.03
C GLY A 550 17.98 24.51 13.59
N PRO A 551 18.29 24.34 14.88
CA PRO A 551 18.16 23.05 15.54
C PRO A 551 16.69 22.59 15.48
N VAL A 552 16.49 21.30 15.35
CA VAL A 552 15.21 20.68 15.67
C VAL A 552 15.18 20.59 17.19
N ASP A 553 14.18 21.17 17.82
CA ASP A 553 14.01 21.00 19.26
C ASP A 553 13.75 19.51 19.51
N GLU A 554 14.74 18.84 20.07
CA GLU A 554 14.60 17.43 20.48
C GLU A 554 13.66 17.42 21.68
N LYS A 555 12.46 16.94 21.47
CA LYS A 555 11.51 16.71 22.57
C LYS A 555 11.75 15.32 23.17
N PRO A 556 11.54 15.17 24.48
CA PRO A 556 11.50 13.84 25.07
C PRO A 556 10.55 12.94 24.27
N ASN A 557 10.96 11.72 24.00
CA ASN A 557 10.22 10.70 23.25
C ASN A 557 10.05 10.95 21.74
N LEU A 558 10.49 12.07 21.17
CA LEU A 558 10.48 12.31 19.73
C LEU A 558 11.90 12.19 19.16
N ARG A 559 12.16 11.13 18.40
CA ARG A 559 13.36 11.02 17.56
C ARG A 559 13.09 11.60 16.19
N VAL A 560 14.03 12.38 15.67
CA VAL A 560 13.93 12.93 14.31
C VAL A 560 14.99 12.29 13.44
N PHE A 561 14.55 11.58 12.40
CA PHE A 561 15.43 11.00 11.41
C PHE A 561 15.28 11.71 10.07
N LYS A 562 16.36 12.37 9.65
CA LYS A 562 16.43 13.10 8.39
C LYS A 562 17.70 12.70 7.62
N HIS A 563 17.61 12.75 6.32
CA HIS A 563 18.75 12.48 5.45
C HIS A 563 19.87 13.51 5.65
N LYS A 564 21.11 13.06 5.73
CA LYS A 564 22.28 13.93 5.90
C LYS A 564 22.74 14.62 4.61
N GLN A 565 22.49 14.00 3.45
CA GLN A 565 22.88 14.52 2.14
C GLN A 565 21.67 15.09 1.42
N TYR A 566 21.59 16.39 1.34
CA TYR A 566 20.49 17.10 0.68
C TYR A 566 20.61 17.13 -0.85
N PHE A 567 21.76 16.72 -1.40
CA PHE A 567 22.05 16.76 -2.83
C PHE A 567 22.79 15.51 -3.30
N ALA A 568 22.10 14.55 -3.76
CA ALA A 568 22.62 13.47 -4.57
C ALA A 568 21.57 13.11 -5.64
N GLY A 569 21.64 13.80 -6.76
CA GLY A 569 20.82 13.46 -7.93
C GLY A 569 19.32 13.78 -7.78
N GLU A 570 18.54 13.40 -8.78
CA GLU A 570 17.10 13.34 -8.69
C GLU A 570 16.71 12.50 -7.47
N LEU A 571 15.94 13.13 -6.59
CA LEU A 571 15.31 12.38 -5.51
C LEU A 571 14.30 11.45 -6.17
N PRO A 572 14.47 10.13 -6.13
CA PRO A 572 13.34 9.28 -6.40
C PRO A 572 12.27 9.73 -5.42
N LEU A 573 11.17 10.26 -5.91
CA LEU A 573 9.91 10.21 -5.20
C LEU A 573 9.74 8.71 -5.01
N ALA A 574 10.04 8.22 -3.82
CA ALA A 574 9.84 6.81 -3.54
C ALA A 574 8.34 6.59 -3.66
N SER A 575 7.93 6.03 -4.79
CA SER A 575 6.56 5.58 -5.04
C SER A 575 6.08 4.65 -3.91
N ASP A 576 7.00 3.91 -3.33
CA ASP A 576 6.69 2.84 -2.39
C ASP A 576 6.19 3.31 -1.01
N TRP A 577 6.52 4.53 -0.57
CA TRP A 577 5.97 5.03 0.70
C TRP A 577 4.69 5.87 0.54
N ALA A 578 4.35 6.25 -0.69
CA ALA A 578 3.09 6.91 -1.00
C ALA A 578 1.87 5.98 -0.78
N GLU A 579 2.10 4.67 -0.71
CA GLU A 579 1.09 3.65 -0.41
C GLU A 579 0.87 3.40 1.08
N LEU A 580 1.64 4.09 1.97
CA LEU A 580 1.48 3.91 3.40
C LEU A 580 0.18 4.55 3.90
N GLU A 581 -0.56 3.79 4.68
CA GLU A 581 -1.81 4.23 5.30
C GLU A 581 -1.65 4.53 6.79
N LEU A 582 -2.52 5.41 7.30
CA LEU A 582 -2.60 5.68 8.73
C LEU A 582 -2.96 4.40 9.50
N GLY A 583 -2.21 4.13 10.56
CA GLY A 583 -2.38 2.91 11.36
C GLY A 583 -1.67 1.70 10.81
N GLN A 584 -1.08 1.75 9.63
CA GLN A 584 -0.29 0.67 9.07
C GLN A 584 0.93 0.37 9.92
N ARG A 585 1.28 -0.90 10.02
CA ARG A 585 2.40 -1.39 10.81
C ARG A 585 3.69 -1.36 10.00
N VAL A 586 4.74 -0.78 10.59
CA VAL A 586 6.04 -0.63 9.93
C VAL A 586 7.19 -0.93 10.89
N SER A 587 8.30 -1.38 10.35
CA SER A 587 9.60 -1.36 11.02
C SER A 587 10.56 -0.52 10.20
N VAL A 588 11.40 0.27 10.87
CA VAL A 588 12.39 1.13 10.22
C VAL A 588 13.74 0.93 10.90
N GLY A 589 14.73 0.53 10.12
CA GLY A 589 16.12 0.47 10.56
C GLY A 589 16.69 1.88 10.73
N LEU A 590 17.39 2.12 11.82
CA LEU A 590 18.00 3.41 12.12
C LEU A 590 19.53 3.35 11.95
N PRO A 591 20.20 4.49 11.71
CA PRO A 591 21.65 4.52 11.46
C PRO A 591 22.51 4.03 12.63
N ASP A 592 21.97 3.99 13.84
CA ASP A 592 22.63 3.47 15.04
C ASP A 592 22.49 1.94 15.19
N GLY A 593 21.90 1.27 14.19
CA GLY A 593 21.62 -0.17 14.21
C GLY A 593 20.37 -0.55 14.99
N SER A 594 19.68 0.39 15.64
CA SER A 594 18.39 0.13 16.28
C SER A 594 17.27 0.04 15.24
N VAL A 595 16.20 -0.66 15.58
CA VAL A 595 15.01 -0.81 14.74
C VAL A 595 13.81 -0.23 15.47
N MET A 596 13.16 0.76 14.87
CA MET A 596 11.88 1.27 15.36
C MET A 596 10.76 0.44 14.75
N ARG A 597 9.90 -0.10 15.60
CA ARG A 597 8.68 -0.83 15.18
C ARG A 597 7.46 -0.12 15.73
N GLY A 598 6.46 0.08 14.87
CA GLY A 598 5.28 0.81 15.31
C GLY A 598 4.24 0.98 14.22
N PHE A 599 3.41 1.99 14.41
CA PHE A 599 2.31 2.33 13.53
C PHE A 599 2.57 3.67 12.86
N VAL A 600 2.22 3.79 11.58
CA VAL A 600 2.16 5.08 10.89
C VAL A 600 1.07 5.91 11.56
N ALA A 601 1.47 6.89 12.33
CA ALA A 601 0.56 7.66 13.17
C ALA A 601 0.16 9.01 12.57
N LEU A 602 0.98 9.53 11.66
CA LEU A 602 0.70 10.74 10.89
C LEU A 602 1.47 10.68 9.59
N ILE A 603 0.80 11.05 8.51
CA ILE A 603 1.40 11.36 7.22
C ILE A 603 1.21 12.86 7.03
N GLY A 604 2.30 13.59 6.79
CA GLY A 604 2.22 15.02 6.56
C GLY A 604 1.39 15.35 5.31
N PRO A 605 0.64 16.46 5.30
CA PRO A 605 -0.25 16.80 4.20
C PRO A 605 0.45 16.96 2.84
N LEU A 606 1.76 17.22 2.85
CA LEU A 606 2.58 17.30 1.63
C LEU A 606 3.40 16.03 1.40
N GLN A 607 3.15 14.97 2.18
CA GLN A 607 3.81 13.67 2.09
C GLN A 607 5.35 13.72 2.20
N HIS A 608 5.89 14.68 2.94
CA HIS A 608 7.34 14.80 3.15
C HIS A 608 7.80 14.35 4.53
N ILE A 609 6.88 14.03 5.43
CA ILE A 609 7.18 13.53 6.77
C ILE A 609 6.17 12.48 7.22
N LEU A 610 6.66 11.51 7.98
CA LEU A 610 5.84 10.53 8.68
C LEU A 610 6.17 10.54 10.17
N LEU A 611 5.16 10.36 11.01
CA LEU A 611 5.33 9.96 12.41
C LEU A 611 5.03 8.47 12.55
N ILE A 612 5.97 7.76 13.12
CA ILE A 612 5.84 6.34 13.47
C ILE A 612 5.87 6.25 14.99
N ALA A 613 4.79 5.74 15.58
CA ALA A 613 4.67 5.58 17.02
C ALA A 613 4.87 4.13 17.44
N ASP A 614 5.69 3.91 18.44
CA ASP A 614 5.87 2.59 19.05
C ASP A 614 4.55 2.10 19.67
N GLY A 615 4.28 0.81 19.56
CA GLY A 615 3.04 0.23 20.08
C GLY A 615 3.01 0.12 21.60
N ASP A 616 4.16 -0.04 22.24
CA ASP A 616 4.29 -0.45 23.63
C ASP A 616 5.00 0.60 24.50
N SER A 617 5.69 1.57 23.89
CA SER A 617 6.38 2.67 24.57
C SER A 617 5.88 4.04 24.10
N ASP A 618 6.36 5.10 24.75
CA ASP A 618 6.04 6.47 24.36
C ASP A 618 6.94 7.00 23.23
N ALA A 619 7.79 6.15 22.64
CA ALA A 619 8.71 6.55 21.60
C ALA A 619 7.96 6.85 20.29
N VAL A 620 8.27 7.99 19.70
CA VAL A 620 7.79 8.43 18.39
C VAL A 620 8.97 8.79 17.51
N LEU A 621 8.95 8.31 16.29
CA LEU A 621 9.93 8.62 15.25
C LEU A 621 9.31 9.57 14.22
N ALA A 622 9.88 10.74 14.03
CA ALA A 622 9.62 11.58 12.88
C ALA A 622 10.66 11.27 11.79
N ILE A 623 10.23 10.77 10.66
CA ILE A 623 11.11 10.43 9.53
C ILE A 623 10.68 11.19 8.28
N THR A 624 11.66 11.80 7.59
CA THR A 624 11.39 12.45 6.30
C THR A 624 11.22 11.39 5.21
N GLY A 625 10.40 11.69 4.19
CA GLY A 625 10.17 10.77 3.08
C GLY A 625 11.45 10.31 2.39
N ARG A 626 12.43 11.23 2.22
CA ARG A 626 13.75 10.91 1.66
C ARG A 626 14.57 9.96 2.52
N ALA A 627 14.51 10.14 3.84
CA ALA A 627 15.21 9.28 4.77
C ALA A 627 14.56 7.87 4.80
N LEU A 628 13.25 7.81 4.71
CA LEU A 628 12.52 6.54 4.61
C LEU A 628 12.85 5.82 3.30
N ALA A 629 12.82 6.53 2.17
CA ALA A 629 13.15 5.97 0.86
C ALA A 629 14.51 5.26 0.85
N GLN A 630 15.52 5.85 1.50
CA GLN A 630 16.83 5.20 1.63
C GLN A 630 16.87 4.00 2.57
N GLN A 631 15.91 3.92 3.48
CA GLN A 631 15.82 2.79 4.40
C GLN A 631 15.00 1.63 3.81
N LEU A 632 14.20 1.85 2.77
CA LEU A 632 13.41 0.79 2.13
C LEU A 632 14.29 -0.34 1.56
N ASP A 633 15.50 -0.02 1.11
CA ASP A 633 16.48 -1.02 0.67
C ASP A 633 17.10 -1.82 1.84
N SER A 634 16.88 -1.39 3.08
CA SER A 634 17.40 -2.07 4.26
C SER A 634 16.53 -3.26 4.64
N PRO A 635 17.10 -4.45 4.91
CA PRO A 635 16.32 -5.62 5.33
C PRO A 635 15.59 -5.42 6.67
N GLN A 636 15.96 -4.38 7.44
CA GLN A 636 15.34 -4.02 8.71
C GLN A 636 14.11 -3.12 8.55
N THR A 637 13.95 -2.52 7.37
CA THR A 637 12.79 -1.67 7.07
C THR A 637 11.77 -2.51 6.30
N ARG A 638 10.58 -2.64 6.86
CA ARG A 638 9.48 -3.44 6.30
C ARG A 638 8.15 -2.78 6.57
N VAL A 639 7.29 -2.85 5.59
CA VAL A 639 5.87 -2.57 5.74
C VAL A 639 5.17 -3.90 6.00
N PHE A 640 4.34 -3.95 7.04
CA PHE A 640 3.62 -5.17 7.39
C PHE A 640 2.20 -5.09 6.83
N HIS A 641 1.87 -6.04 5.99
CA HIS A 641 0.51 -6.28 5.53
C HIS A 641 -0.14 -7.37 6.38
N ASP A 642 -1.46 -7.44 6.34
CA ASP A 642 -2.17 -8.54 6.97
C ASP A 642 -2.03 -9.79 6.09
N GLU A 643 -1.22 -10.72 6.54
CA GLU A 643 -0.95 -11.99 5.87
C GLU A 643 -1.60 -13.12 6.67
N SER A 644 -2.24 -14.05 5.98
CA SER A 644 -2.85 -15.21 6.63
C SER A 644 -1.81 -16.31 6.85
N LEU A 645 -1.47 -16.56 8.10
CA LEU A 645 -0.63 -17.69 8.50
C LEU A 645 -1.29 -19.03 8.13
N VAL A 646 -2.63 -19.06 8.17
CA VAL A 646 -3.43 -20.22 7.78
C VAL A 646 -3.25 -20.54 6.31
N ASP A 647 -3.23 -19.53 5.45
CA ASP A 647 -3.03 -19.69 4.00
C ASP A 647 -1.58 -20.04 3.65
N GLU A 648 -0.62 -19.46 4.37
CA GLU A 648 0.80 -19.85 4.25
C GLU A 648 0.98 -21.34 4.57
N ALA A 649 0.42 -21.78 5.70
CA ALA A 649 0.47 -23.18 6.12
C ALA A 649 -0.22 -24.12 5.10
N ALA A 650 -1.36 -23.69 4.57
CA ALA A 650 -2.08 -24.44 3.56
C ALA A 650 -1.26 -24.57 2.28
N THR A 651 -0.62 -23.47 1.85
CA THR A 651 0.23 -23.44 0.65
C THR A 651 1.46 -24.34 0.84
N GLU A 652 2.13 -24.24 1.98
CA GLU A 652 3.31 -25.08 2.29
C GLU A 652 2.95 -26.57 2.28
N LYS A 653 1.79 -26.92 2.89
CA LYS A 653 1.33 -28.32 2.94
C LYS A 653 0.89 -28.87 1.57
N LEU A 654 0.44 -27.99 0.67
CA LEU A 654 0.13 -28.39 -0.72
C LEU A 654 1.41 -28.65 -1.55
N ILE A 655 2.47 -27.89 -1.30
CA ILE A 655 3.77 -28.05 -1.98
C ILE A 655 4.53 -29.25 -1.42
N ASN A 656 4.47 -29.48 -0.11
CA ASN A 656 5.14 -30.57 0.63
C ASN A 656 4.09 -31.44 1.34
N PRO A 657 3.39 -32.33 0.60
CA PRO A 657 2.26 -33.10 1.11
C PRO A 657 2.61 -34.12 2.21
#